data_cb366499e2f54f80d3b666288ce3a675
#
_entry.id   cb366499e2f54f80d3b666288ce3a675
#
_cell.length_a   1.000
_cell.length_b   1.000
_cell.length_c   1.000
_cell.angle_alpha   90.00
_cell.angle_beta   90.00
_cell.angle_gamma   90.00
#
_symmetry.space_group_name_H-M   'P 1'
#
loop_
_entity.id
_entity.type
_entity.pdbx_description
1 polymer ?
#
loop_
_entity_poly.entity_id
_entity_poly.type
_entity_poly.pdbx_seq_one_letter_code
_entity_poly.pdbx_strand_id
1 'polypeptide(L)'
;MSVSEIRPIAIEDELKHSYLDYAMSVIVSRALPDVRDGLKPVHRRVLFAMHELGNDYNKSYKKSARVVGDVIGKYHPHGDSAVYETIVRMAQDFSLRYMLVDGQGNFGSVDGDSAAAMRYTEVRMQKLTHEILADLEKDTVDWEDNYDGSERIPQVMPTRIPNLLINGTTGIAVGMATNMAPHNMTEVVNACLAYANNPNISVEGLMEHITGPDFPTGGIIYGKAGIVDAYRTGKGRLHIRGKYHFEEDQKSGRTTIVFTEIPYQVNKARTIERIAELVKEKKLEGISELRDESDKDGMRIAIDLKRGENAEIVVNNLFLHTQLQNSFSINMVCLDNGQPKLMNLKQIIAAFIRHRQEVVTRRTMFELRKARERGHILEGLAVALANIDKIIETIKTSANPAEARERLQTGEWAGGGVIALLEKAGAISVRPDEIEGEDPARPFGLSGEIYRLSPTQVSAILELRLHRLTGLEQDKLHAEYTEILGQIAELTAILNDFNLLMNLIREELALIIQQYGDGRRTEIIESGVDFCREDLIPEEQVVLTVSQTGYAKTQPLSDYQAQRRGGRGKSATSMKDDDIIQHLIVASNHATVLCFTNVGKVYRLRVFEVPQASRGAKGRPIVNLLPLDANETVTAILPLKDFPENHYVFMATASGTVKRVELVQFSNVRSNGLRAIELNEEDTLIGVAITDGKQQIMLFSNEGKAIRFAETDVRAMGRTAKGVRGMRVSFASSVLEVEETDIIENDESDDGDDVAELNVISRIVSLVVVPETGEVLCACANGYGKRTPVGDFPTKKRGGKGVIAIKTSDRNGELVGAVSIDESKELMLISDGGTLVRTRASEVATTGRNAQGVRLIRLSEAETLVGVVSIEAVEVEDDDVLEVAEEAVNTSPDTTTSDEISSESKDDAIEE
;
A
#
# COMPACT_ATOMS: atom_id res chain seq x y z
N MET A 1 -44.58 8.62 -56.09
CA MET A 1 -44.26 9.08 -54.70
C MET A 1 -44.77 8.02 -53.75
N SER A 2 -43.84 7.20 -53.21
CA SER A 2 -44.18 6.22 -52.16
C SER A 2 -44.47 6.97 -50.87
N VAL A 3 -45.71 6.83 -50.39
CA VAL A 3 -46.07 7.35 -49.08
C VAL A 3 -45.13 6.69 -48.05
N SER A 4 -44.26 7.46 -47.40
CA SER A 4 -43.46 6.99 -46.28
C SER A 4 -44.39 6.60 -45.16
N GLU A 5 -44.43 5.32 -44.84
CA GLU A 5 -45.21 4.78 -43.74
C GLU A 5 -44.63 5.32 -42.42
N ILE A 6 -45.35 6.18 -41.73
CA ILE A 6 -44.96 6.70 -40.41
C ILE A 6 -45.26 5.57 -39.39
N ARG A 7 -44.21 4.95 -38.87
CA ARG A 7 -44.32 3.97 -37.77
C ARG A 7 -44.16 4.69 -36.44
N PRO A 8 -45.16 4.60 -35.54
CA PRO A 8 -44.99 5.12 -34.18
C PRO A 8 -43.98 4.27 -33.44
N ILE A 9 -42.95 4.91 -32.85
CA ILE A 9 -41.94 4.28 -31.98
C ILE A 9 -42.12 4.92 -30.62
N ALA A 10 -42.20 4.10 -29.55
CA ALA A 10 -42.24 4.60 -28.18
C ALA A 10 -40.84 5.17 -27.84
N ILE A 11 -40.78 6.36 -27.27
CA ILE A 11 -39.54 7.05 -26.95
C ILE A 11 -38.67 6.24 -25.96
N GLU A 12 -39.31 5.48 -25.07
CA GLU A 12 -38.67 4.61 -24.10
C GLU A 12 -37.89 3.45 -24.78
N ASP A 13 -38.47 2.88 -25.82
CA ASP A 13 -37.86 1.79 -26.58
C ASP A 13 -36.73 2.30 -27.45
N GLU A 14 -36.88 3.45 -28.09
CA GLU A 14 -35.82 4.10 -28.86
C GLU A 14 -34.63 4.50 -27.95
N LEU A 15 -34.89 5.07 -26.78
CA LEU A 15 -33.86 5.41 -25.81
C LEU A 15 -33.11 4.18 -25.30
N LYS A 16 -33.83 3.07 -25.03
CA LYS A 16 -33.18 1.81 -24.61
C LYS A 16 -32.26 1.25 -25.70
N HIS A 17 -32.71 1.20 -26.94
CA HIS A 17 -31.91 0.71 -28.07
C HIS A 17 -30.71 1.60 -28.32
N SER A 18 -30.91 2.91 -28.45
CA SER A 18 -29.81 3.85 -28.69
C SER A 18 -28.76 3.86 -27.56
N TYR A 19 -29.22 3.75 -26.29
CA TYR A 19 -28.31 3.67 -25.16
C TYR A 19 -27.55 2.34 -25.11
N LEU A 20 -28.21 1.24 -25.45
CA LEU A 20 -27.59 -0.07 -25.55
C LEU A 20 -26.53 -0.10 -26.66
N ASP A 21 -26.85 0.42 -27.85
CA ASP A 21 -25.93 0.50 -28.98
C ASP A 21 -24.72 1.38 -28.66
N TYR A 22 -24.98 2.53 -28.03
CA TYR A 22 -23.88 3.39 -27.54
C TYR A 22 -23.02 2.68 -26.51
N ALA A 23 -23.64 2.03 -25.51
CA ALA A 23 -22.91 1.31 -24.47
C ALA A 23 -22.06 0.18 -25.07
N MET A 24 -22.62 -0.62 -25.98
CA MET A 24 -21.92 -1.68 -26.68
C MET A 24 -20.73 -1.14 -27.49
N SER A 25 -20.95 -0.03 -28.23
CA SER A 25 -19.86 0.61 -28.98
C SER A 25 -18.74 1.08 -28.06
N VAL A 26 -19.03 1.72 -26.93
CA VAL A 26 -18.02 2.18 -25.96
C VAL A 26 -17.29 1.01 -25.31
N ILE A 27 -17.99 -0.07 -24.98
CA ILE A 27 -17.42 -1.26 -24.35
C ILE A 27 -16.50 -2.02 -25.32
N VAL A 28 -17.04 -2.40 -26.49
CA VAL A 28 -16.34 -3.33 -27.41
C VAL A 28 -15.37 -2.58 -28.32
N SER A 29 -15.77 -1.39 -28.85
CA SER A 29 -15.02 -0.71 -29.90
C SER A 29 -14.14 0.45 -29.39
N ARG A 30 -14.03 0.69 -28.08
CA ARG A 30 -13.27 1.82 -27.57
C ARG A 30 -12.46 1.57 -26.30
N ALA A 31 -13.12 1.16 -25.19
CA ALA A 31 -12.53 1.26 -23.85
C ALA A 31 -11.77 0.01 -23.40
N LEU A 32 -12.25 -1.18 -23.78
CA LEU A 32 -11.69 -2.44 -23.31
C LEU A 32 -10.69 -3.02 -24.32
N PRO A 33 -9.58 -3.63 -23.84
CA PRO A 33 -8.64 -4.36 -24.67
C PRO A 33 -9.16 -5.75 -25.01
N ASP A 34 -8.75 -6.30 -26.16
CA ASP A 34 -8.90 -7.72 -26.46
C ASP A 34 -7.88 -8.53 -25.66
N VAL A 35 -8.31 -9.66 -25.05
CA VAL A 35 -7.44 -10.49 -24.21
C VAL A 35 -6.27 -11.10 -24.98
N ARG A 36 -6.44 -11.31 -26.30
CA ARG A 36 -5.47 -11.98 -27.18
C ARG A 36 -4.25 -11.11 -27.44
N ASP A 37 -4.44 -9.84 -27.83
CA ASP A 37 -3.36 -8.93 -28.20
C ASP A 37 -3.13 -7.78 -27.19
N GLY A 38 -4.03 -7.63 -26.22
CA GLY A 38 -3.93 -6.59 -25.19
C GLY A 38 -4.11 -5.16 -25.70
N LEU A 39 -4.58 -4.98 -26.93
CA LEU A 39 -4.73 -3.68 -27.57
C LEU A 39 -6.20 -3.23 -27.57
N LYS A 40 -6.39 -1.93 -27.39
CA LYS A 40 -7.65 -1.29 -27.74
C LYS A 40 -7.69 -1.04 -29.24
N PRO A 41 -8.89 -0.88 -29.86
CA PRO A 41 -9.01 -0.64 -31.28
C PRO A 41 -8.15 0.51 -31.81
N VAL A 42 -8.04 1.63 -31.07
CA VAL A 42 -7.21 2.76 -31.48
C VAL A 42 -5.70 2.40 -31.52
N HIS A 43 -5.20 1.67 -30.53
CA HIS A 43 -3.80 1.22 -30.51
C HIS A 43 -3.51 0.31 -31.70
N ARG A 44 -4.39 -0.67 -31.94
CA ARG A 44 -4.27 -1.63 -33.04
C ARG A 44 -4.22 -0.93 -34.39
N ARG A 45 -5.14 0.03 -34.62
CA ARG A 45 -5.21 0.81 -35.86
C ARG A 45 -4.00 1.73 -36.06
N VAL A 46 -3.46 2.32 -34.99
CA VAL A 46 -2.22 3.12 -35.04
C VAL A 46 -1.04 2.25 -35.45
N LEU A 47 -0.83 1.10 -34.80
CA LEU A 47 0.29 0.22 -35.13
C LEU A 47 0.16 -0.37 -36.54
N PHE A 48 -1.06 -0.71 -36.97
CA PHE A 48 -1.33 -1.17 -38.32
C PHE A 48 -1.03 -0.08 -39.35
N ALA A 49 -1.46 1.16 -39.12
CA ALA A 49 -1.13 2.28 -40.03
C ALA A 49 0.39 2.53 -40.14
N MET A 50 1.10 2.42 -39.02
CA MET A 50 2.58 2.55 -39.02
C MET A 50 3.24 1.42 -39.80
N HIS A 51 2.70 0.22 -39.76
CA HIS A 51 3.17 -0.93 -40.54
C HIS A 51 2.94 -0.70 -42.04
N GLU A 52 1.74 -0.33 -42.46
CA GLU A 52 1.43 -0.03 -43.87
C GLU A 52 2.26 1.12 -44.41
N LEU A 53 2.57 2.10 -43.58
CA LEU A 53 3.48 3.19 -43.95
C LEU A 53 4.96 2.74 -44.05
N GLY A 54 5.29 1.50 -43.67
CA GLY A 54 6.68 1.01 -43.57
C GLY A 54 7.50 1.85 -42.60
N ASN A 55 6.90 2.26 -41.47
CA ASN A 55 7.54 3.10 -40.46
C ASN A 55 8.25 2.27 -39.40
N ASP A 56 9.15 1.42 -39.83
CA ASP A 56 9.87 0.42 -39.03
C ASP A 56 10.96 1.04 -38.17
N TYR A 57 11.37 0.31 -37.11
CA TYR A 57 12.40 0.73 -36.14
C TYR A 57 13.75 1.07 -36.76
N ASN A 58 14.07 0.45 -37.91
CA ASN A 58 15.33 0.63 -38.64
C ASN A 58 15.23 1.65 -39.81
N LYS A 59 14.09 2.33 -39.93
CA LYS A 59 13.83 3.39 -40.91
C LYS A 59 13.93 4.78 -40.27
N SER A 60 13.92 5.80 -41.11
CA SER A 60 13.84 7.20 -40.66
C SER A 60 12.50 7.49 -39.97
N TYR A 61 12.55 8.36 -38.95
CA TYR A 61 11.35 8.85 -38.31
C TYR A 61 10.40 9.56 -39.28
N LYS A 62 9.12 9.46 -39.03
CA LYS A 62 8.07 10.20 -39.72
C LYS A 62 7.41 11.20 -38.80
N LYS A 63 6.97 12.34 -39.30
CA LYS A 63 6.17 13.31 -38.52
C LYS A 63 4.94 12.63 -37.92
N SER A 64 4.69 12.85 -36.63
CA SER A 64 3.51 12.32 -35.94
C SER A 64 2.21 12.69 -36.66
N ALA A 65 2.13 13.93 -37.17
CA ALA A 65 1.00 14.41 -37.96
C ALA A 65 0.72 13.57 -39.23
N ARG A 66 1.74 12.96 -39.84
CA ARG A 66 1.58 12.07 -41.00
C ARG A 66 0.89 10.78 -40.57
N VAL A 67 1.36 10.16 -39.50
CA VAL A 67 0.76 8.93 -38.95
C VAL A 67 -0.67 9.17 -38.52
N VAL A 68 -0.91 10.26 -37.75
CA VAL A 68 -2.27 10.65 -37.33
C VAL A 68 -3.21 10.84 -38.52
N GLY A 69 -2.75 11.51 -39.60
CA GLY A 69 -3.54 11.73 -40.79
C GLY A 69 -3.92 10.44 -41.52
N ASP A 70 -3.01 9.48 -41.66
CA ASP A 70 -3.29 8.18 -42.24
C ASP A 70 -4.25 7.35 -41.39
N VAL A 71 -4.08 7.38 -40.04
CA VAL A 71 -4.98 6.67 -39.12
C VAL A 71 -6.41 7.17 -39.22
N ILE A 72 -6.61 8.49 -39.18
CA ILE A 72 -7.94 9.09 -39.22
C ILE A 72 -8.58 8.90 -40.60
N GLY A 73 -7.80 9.11 -41.64
CA GLY A 73 -8.31 9.06 -43.00
C GLY A 73 -8.72 7.67 -43.47
N LYS A 74 -8.04 6.62 -42.96
CA LYS A 74 -8.23 5.25 -43.46
C LYS A 74 -8.88 4.31 -42.44
N TYR A 75 -8.58 4.44 -41.14
CA TYR A 75 -8.87 3.36 -40.18
C TYR A 75 -9.70 3.76 -38.98
N HIS A 76 -9.60 5.03 -38.53
CA HIS A 76 -10.20 5.46 -37.25
C HIS A 76 -10.81 6.87 -37.34
N PRO A 77 -12.10 7.01 -37.71
CA PRO A 77 -12.74 8.31 -37.99
C PRO A 77 -13.10 9.05 -36.67
N HIS A 78 -12.10 9.38 -35.87
CA HIS A 78 -12.25 10.11 -34.60
C HIS A 78 -11.28 11.30 -34.54
N GLY A 79 -11.36 12.12 -33.49
CA GLY A 79 -10.53 13.32 -33.35
C GLY A 79 -9.02 13.05 -33.37
N ASP A 80 -8.28 13.92 -34.02
CA ASP A 80 -6.82 13.87 -34.17
C ASP A 80 -6.07 13.87 -32.83
N SER A 81 -6.56 14.65 -31.89
CA SER A 81 -6.00 14.72 -30.54
C SER A 81 -6.01 13.37 -29.83
N ALA A 82 -7.11 12.61 -29.94
CA ALA A 82 -7.22 11.29 -29.30
C ALA A 82 -6.23 10.28 -29.90
N VAL A 83 -6.05 10.30 -31.21
CA VAL A 83 -5.07 9.46 -31.92
C VAL A 83 -3.65 9.87 -31.54
N TYR A 84 -3.35 11.18 -31.55
CA TYR A 84 -2.05 11.68 -31.18
C TYR A 84 -1.70 11.37 -29.72
N GLU A 85 -2.59 11.60 -28.77
CA GLU A 85 -2.37 11.24 -27.35
C GLU A 85 -2.13 9.73 -27.16
N THR A 86 -2.79 8.89 -27.98
CA THR A 86 -2.52 7.44 -27.96
C THR A 86 -1.09 7.14 -28.41
N ILE A 87 -0.62 7.80 -29.48
CA ILE A 87 0.78 7.66 -29.94
C ILE A 87 1.75 8.16 -28.87
N VAL A 88 1.44 9.30 -28.26
CA VAL A 88 2.26 9.89 -27.18
C VAL A 88 2.41 8.91 -26.02
N ARG A 89 1.31 8.31 -25.54
CA ARG A 89 1.37 7.33 -24.45
C ARG A 89 2.19 6.08 -24.80
N MET A 90 2.12 5.63 -26.04
CA MET A 90 2.92 4.48 -26.52
C MET A 90 4.43 4.80 -26.63
N ALA A 91 4.80 6.09 -26.66
CA ALA A 91 6.18 6.56 -26.73
C ALA A 91 6.76 7.02 -25.38
N GLN A 92 5.94 7.06 -24.30
CA GLN A 92 6.36 7.50 -22.95
C GLN A 92 6.89 6.31 -22.13
N ASP A 93 8.12 6.39 -21.65
CA ASP A 93 8.80 5.38 -20.84
C ASP A 93 8.29 5.29 -19.39
N PHE A 94 7.60 6.36 -18.92
CA PHE A 94 6.93 6.40 -17.63
C PHE A 94 5.44 5.97 -17.70
N SER A 95 4.89 5.80 -18.92
CA SER A 95 3.50 5.35 -19.14
C SER A 95 3.40 3.88 -19.47
N LEU A 96 4.28 3.34 -20.32
CA LEU A 96 4.35 1.93 -20.68
C LEU A 96 5.64 1.30 -20.12
N ARG A 97 5.50 0.08 -19.59
CA ARG A 97 6.66 -0.69 -19.14
C ARG A 97 7.58 -1.06 -20.29
N TYR A 98 7.00 -1.33 -21.46
CA TYR A 98 7.66 -1.61 -22.74
C TYR A 98 7.04 -0.75 -23.83
N MET A 99 7.76 0.26 -24.26
CA MET A 99 7.29 1.19 -25.30
C MET A 99 7.02 0.48 -26.62
N LEU A 100 5.97 0.89 -27.32
CA LEU A 100 5.61 0.37 -28.63
C LEU A 100 5.98 1.34 -29.76
N VAL A 101 6.16 2.60 -29.44
CA VAL A 101 6.55 3.66 -30.36
C VAL A 101 7.85 4.29 -29.90
N ASP A 102 8.77 4.50 -30.82
CA ASP A 102 10.00 5.26 -30.61
C ASP A 102 9.75 6.70 -31.06
N GLY A 103 9.82 7.64 -30.12
CA GLY A 103 9.51 9.05 -30.32
C GLY A 103 10.75 9.93 -30.34
N GLN A 104 10.80 10.89 -31.28
CA GLN A 104 11.81 11.95 -31.33
C GLN A 104 11.16 13.31 -31.11
N GLY A 105 11.60 14.03 -30.09
CA GLY A 105 11.05 15.33 -29.66
C GLY A 105 10.52 15.30 -28.24
N ASN A 106 9.68 16.26 -27.88
CA ASN A 106 9.08 16.32 -26.55
C ASN A 106 7.73 15.58 -26.52
N PHE A 107 7.71 14.44 -25.84
CA PHE A 107 6.50 13.62 -25.59
C PHE A 107 5.93 13.78 -24.17
N GLY A 108 6.25 14.90 -23.49
CA GLY A 108 5.82 15.13 -22.12
C GLY A 108 6.82 14.62 -21.09
N SER A 109 6.51 14.85 -19.82
CA SER A 109 7.36 14.46 -18.69
C SER A 109 6.54 13.92 -17.51
N VAL A 110 7.24 13.35 -16.53
CA VAL A 110 6.65 12.92 -15.25
C VAL A 110 6.10 14.11 -14.44
N ASP A 111 6.56 15.32 -14.75
CA ASP A 111 6.06 16.58 -14.16
C ASP A 111 4.68 16.98 -14.69
N GLY A 112 4.18 16.27 -15.69
CA GLY A 112 2.87 16.52 -16.26
C GLY A 112 2.90 17.52 -17.40
N ASP A 113 4.08 17.84 -17.95
CA ASP A 113 4.19 18.60 -19.17
C ASP A 113 3.49 17.92 -20.32
N SER A 114 2.79 18.70 -21.12
CA SER A 114 2.14 18.21 -22.33
C SER A 114 3.16 17.92 -23.43
N ALA A 115 2.88 16.90 -24.25
CA ALA A 115 3.65 16.66 -25.45
C ALA A 115 3.59 17.87 -26.41
N ALA A 116 4.67 18.10 -27.15
CA ALA A 116 4.67 19.10 -28.18
C ALA A 116 3.66 18.78 -29.29
N ALA A 117 3.16 19.80 -30.02
CA ALA A 117 2.18 19.56 -31.08
C ALA A 117 2.72 18.56 -32.12
N MET A 118 1.83 17.73 -32.70
CA MET A 118 2.18 16.60 -33.59
C MET A 118 2.98 17.01 -34.85
N ARG A 119 2.99 18.30 -35.22
CA ARG A 119 3.80 18.83 -36.31
C ARG A 119 5.30 18.93 -35.97
N TYR A 120 5.65 18.94 -34.68
CA TYR A 120 7.04 19.04 -34.22
C TYR A 120 7.62 17.67 -33.86
N THR A 121 6.81 16.74 -33.35
CA THR A 121 7.26 15.41 -32.97
C THR A 121 7.35 14.45 -34.15
N GLU A 122 8.22 13.47 -34.02
CA GLU A 122 8.44 12.41 -35.01
C GLU A 122 8.39 11.05 -34.33
N VAL A 123 7.92 10.05 -35.04
CA VAL A 123 7.70 8.69 -34.51
C VAL A 123 8.13 7.62 -35.51
N ARG A 124 8.48 6.47 -34.98
CA ARG A 124 8.61 5.18 -35.68
C ARG A 124 8.23 4.05 -34.72
N MET A 125 8.03 2.84 -35.23
CA MET A 125 7.78 1.68 -34.37
C MET A 125 9.02 1.32 -33.56
N GLN A 126 8.82 0.84 -32.32
CA GLN A 126 9.87 0.18 -31.55
C GLN A 126 10.17 -1.21 -32.13
N LYS A 127 11.37 -1.75 -31.84
CA LYS A 127 11.73 -3.11 -32.28
C LYS A 127 10.73 -4.15 -31.72
N LEU A 128 10.30 -4.01 -30.48
CA LEU A 128 9.33 -4.90 -29.86
C LEU A 128 7.97 -4.95 -30.58
N THR A 129 7.55 -3.86 -31.21
CA THR A 129 6.28 -3.77 -31.94
C THR A 129 6.21 -4.73 -33.10
N HIS A 130 7.36 -5.09 -33.72
CA HIS A 130 7.41 -6.10 -34.76
C HIS A 130 6.97 -7.49 -34.28
N GLU A 131 7.15 -7.80 -32.98
CA GLU A 131 6.67 -9.07 -32.40
C GLU A 131 5.14 -9.08 -32.23
N ILE A 132 4.52 -7.88 -32.17
CA ILE A 132 3.03 -7.77 -32.16
C ILE A 132 2.48 -7.95 -33.57
N LEU A 133 3.17 -7.46 -34.58
CA LEU A 133 2.76 -7.46 -36.00
C LEU A 133 3.30 -8.67 -36.77
N ALA A 134 4.09 -9.53 -36.12
CA ALA A 134 4.76 -10.64 -36.78
C ALA A 134 3.77 -11.56 -37.51
N ASP A 135 4.08 -11.90 -38.75
CA ASP A 135 3.30 -12.82 -39.57
C ASP A 135 1.88 -12.33 -39.96
N LEU A 136 1.60 -11.01 -39.87
CA LEU A 136 0.28 -10.44 -40.20
C LEU A 136 -0.11 -10.71 -41.66
N GLU A 137 0.86 -10.71 -42.58
CA GLU A 137 0.66 -10.99 -43.99
C GLU A 137 0.44 -12.48 -44.35
N LYS A 138 0.53 -13.37 -43.36
CA LYS A 138 0.42 -14.83 -43.52
C LYS A 138 -0.97 -15.39 -43.19
N ASP A 139 -2.00 -14.60 -43.31
CA ASP A 139 -3.38 -15.00 -43.05
C ASP A 139 -3.62 -15.59 -41.65
N THR A 140 -2.90 -15.06 -40.69
CA THR A 140 -2.85 -15.56 -39.30
C THR A 140 -4.04 -15.10 -38.43
N VAL A 141 -4.71 -14.02 -38.84
CA VAL A 141 -5.82 -13.39 -38.11
C VAL A 141 -6.96 -13.05 -39.08
N ASP A 142 -8.15 -12.81 -38.53
CA ASP A 142 -9.31 -12.38 -39.30
C ASP A 142 -9.25 -10.86 -39.57
N TRP A 143 -9.83 -10.48 -40.73
CA TRP A 143 -9.86 -9.11 -41.20
C TRP A 143 -11.30 -8.62 -41.27
N GLU A 144 -11.51 -7.35 -40.96
CA GLU A 144 -12.79 -6.66 -41.14
C GLU A 144 -12.63 -5.43 -42.03
N ASP A 145 -13.73 -4.99 -42.60
CA ASP A 145 -13.74 -3.73 -43.38
C ASP A 145 -13.62 -2.54 -42.43
N ASN A 146 -12.98 -1.46 -42.89
CA ASN A 146 -12.96 -0.20 -42.17
C ASN A 146 -14.36 0.45 -42.20
N TYR A 147 -14.48 1.68 -41.64
CA TYR A 147 -15.72 2.38 -41.47
C TYR A 147 -16.47 2.72 -42.79
N ASP A 148 -15.80 2.76 -43.94
CA ASP A 148 -16.36 3.07 -45.27
C ASP A 148 -16.24 1.92 -46.29
N GLY A 149 -15.69 0.78 -45.91
CA GLY A 149 -15.45 -0.38 -46.75
C GLY A 149 -14.34 -0.23 -47.78
N SER A 150 -13.54 0.82 -47.73
CA SER A 150 -12.45 1.08 -48.66
C SER A 150 -11.14 0.32 -48.34
N GLU A 151 -10.92 0.00 -47.09
CA GLU A 151 -9.72 -0.65 -46.56
C GLU A 151 -10.09 -1.78 -45.59
N ARG A 152 -9.20 -2.73 -45.44
CA ARG A 152 -9.36 -3.81 -44.43
C ARG A 152 -8.42 -3.66 -43.28
N ILE A 153 -8.88 -3.96 -42.08
CA ILE A 153 -8.12 -3.90 -40.84
C ILE A 153 -8.14 -5.25 -40.11
N PRO A 154 -7.06 -5.63 -39.42
CA PRO A 154 -7.06 -6.86 -38.64
C PRO A 154 -7.92 -6.70 -37.40
N GLN A 155 -8.78 -7.71 -37.10
CA GLN A 155 -9.61 -7.71 -35.89
C GLN A 155 -8.76 -7.83 -34.62
N VAL A 156 -7.63 -8.53 -34.72
CA VAL A 156 -6.67 -8.77 -33.64
C VAL A 156 -5.27 -8.88 -34.22
N MET A 157 -4.23 -8.52 -33.47
CA MET A 157 -2.86 -8.71 -33.91
C MET A 157 -2.34 -10.12 -33.63
N PRO A 158 -1.49 -10.69 -34.51
CA PRO A 158 -0.92 -12.03 -34.33
C PRO A 158 0.24 -12.04 -33.33
N THR A 159 0.12 -11.31 -32.25
CA THR A 159 1.18 -11.00 -31.29
C THR A 159 1.94 -12.23 -30.76
N ARG A 160 3.27 -12.15 -30.73
CA ARG A 160 4.14 -13.14 -30.08
C ARG A 160 4.40 -12.86 -28.60
N ILE A 161 3.99 -11.66 -28.11
CA ILE A 161 4.19 -11.22 -26.74
C ILE A 161 2.86 -11.10 -26.00
N PRO A 162 2.80 -11.41 -24.71
CA PRO A 162 1.60 -11.26 -23.88
C PRO A 162 1.38 -9.79 -23.47
N ASN A 163 1.14 -8.92 -24.46
CA ASN A 163 1.12 -7.47 -24.31
C ASN A 163 0.13 -6.99 -23.25
N LEU A 164 -1.02 -7.66 -23.07
CA LEU A 164 -2.00 -7.29 -22.03
C LEU A 164 -1.40 -7.29 -20.61
N LEU A 165 -0.56 -8.26 -20.30
CA LEU A 165 0.08 -8.38 -18.99
C LEU A 165 1.33 -7.51 -18.88
N ILE A 166 2.19 -7.46 -19.92
CA ILE A 166 3.46 -6.73 -19.81
C ILE A 166 3.29 -5.22 -19.76
N ASN A 167 2.32 -4.66 -20.48
CA ASN A 167 2.07 -3.23 -20.52
C ASN A 167 0.84 -2.80 -19.71
N GLY A 168 -0.05 -3.75 -19.36
CA GLY A 168 -1.28 -3.41 -18.71
C GLY A 168 -2.21 -2.56 -19.57
N THR A 169 -3.28 -2.06 -18.99
CA THR A 169 -4.21 -1.15 -19.65
C THR A 169 -5.14 -0.50 -18.65
N THR A 170 -5.59 0.71 -18.95
CA THR A 170 -6.63 1.42 -18.19
C THR A 170 -7.73 1.87 -19.12
N GLY A 171 -9.00 1.72 -18.74
CA GLY A 171 -10.12 2.14 -19.57
C GLY A 171 -11.43 2.25 -18.80
N ILE A 172 -12.24 3.26 -19.15
CA ILE A 172 -13.55 3.49 -18.55
C ILE A 172 -14.60 3.31 -19.64
N ALA A 173 -15.49 2.34 -19.45
CA ALA A 173 -16.62 2.07 -20.34
C ALA A 173 -17.93 2.37 -19.61
N VAL A 174 -19.07 2.16 -20.30
CA VAL A 174 -20.39 2.30 -19.68
C VAL A 174 -20.63 1.12 -18.74
N GLY A 175 -20.83 1.40 -17.46
CA GLY A 175 -21.13 0.40 -16.44
C GLY A 175 -19.94 -0.47 -15.98
N MET A 176 -18.77 -0.33 -16.60
CA MET A 176 -17.58 -1.09 -16.22
C MET A 176 -16.28 -0.33 -16.52
N ALA A 177 -15.21 -0.73 -15.88
CA ALA A 177 -13.88 -0.19 -16.11
C ALA A 177 -12.86 -1.32 -16.11
N THR A 178 -11.76 -1.12 -16.80
CA THR A 178 -10.57 -1.99 -16.71
C THR A 178 -9.38 -1.20 -16.16
N ASN A 179 -8.59 -1.84 -15.33
CA ASN A 179 -7.34 -1.29 -14.82
C ASN A 179 -6.38 -2.45 -14.53
N MET A 180 -5.54 -2.75 -15.50
CA MET A 180 -4.54 -3.82 -15.39
C MET A 180 -3.17 -3.22 -15.19
N ALA A 181 -2.47 -3.72 -14.20
CA ALA A 181 -1.10 -3.32 -13.93
C ALA A 181 -0.14 -3.93 -14.95
N PRO A 182 0.94 -3.23 -15.32
CA PRO A 182 2.04 -3.78 -16.11
C PRO A 182 2.87 -4.79 -15.30
N HIS A 183 3.56 -5.72 -16.00
CA HIS A 183 4.40 -6.74 -15.40
C HIS A 183 5.73 -6.89 -16.14
N ASN A 184 6.69 -7.52 -15.48
CA ASN A 184 7.99 -7.83 -16.08
C ASN A 184 7.86 -8.88 -17.20
N MET A 185 8.50 -8.63 -18.35
CA MET A 185 8.48 -9.51 -19.51
C MET A 185 8.96 -10.92 -19.19
N THR A 186 10.10 -11.03 -18.54
CA THR A 186 10.70 -12.33 -18.19
C THR A 186 9.78 -13.15 -17.29
N GLU A 187 9.16 -12.51 -16.29
CA GLU A 187 8.23 -13.18 -15.36
C GLU A 187 6.98 -13.68 -16.09
N VAL A 188 6.37 -12.83 -16.91
CA VAL A 188 5.14 -13.19 -17.63
C VAL A 188 5.38 -14.29 -18.64
N VAL A 189 6.46 -14.22 -19.40
CA VAL A 189 6.78 -15.25 -20.41
C VAL A 189 7.17 -16.56 -19.74
N ASN A 190 7.87 -16.54 -18.60
CA ASN A 190 8.11 -17.75 -17.80
C ASN A 190 6.81 -18.40 -17.30
N ALA A 191 5.84 -17.60 -16.87
CA ALA A 191 4.53 -18.14 -16.50
C ALA A 191 3.77 -18.69 -17.72
N CYS A 192 3.88 -18.09 -18.90
CA CYS A 192 3.34 -18.64 -20.13
C CYS A 192 3.99 -20.00 -20.48
N LEU A 193 5.31 -20.12 -20.32
CA LEU A 193 6.05 -21.37 -20.51
C LEU A 193 5.61 -22.44 -19.49
N ALA A 194 5.45 -22.05 -18.21
CA ALA A 194 4.95 -22.96 -17.17
C ALA A 194 3.54 -23.48 -17.49
N TYR A 195 2.64 -22.58 -17.95
CA TYR A 195 1.30 -22.96 -18.41
C TYR A 195 1.34 -23.84 -19.66
N ALA A 196 2.19 -23.55 -20.64
CA ALA A 196 2.36 -24.36 -21.86
C ALA A 196 2.87 -25.78 -21.55
N ASN A 197 3.66 -25.95 -20.48
CA ASN A 197 4.12 -27.25 -19.99
C ASN A 197 3.05 -28.00 -19.17
N ASN A 198 2.28 -27.27 -18.37
CA ASN A 198 1.23 -27.82 -17.51
C ASN A 198 -0.03 -26.95 -17.52
N PRO A 199 -1.00 -27.18 -18.41
CA PRO A 199 -2.25 -26.40 -18.46
C PRO A 199 -3.10 -26.47 -17.17
N ASN A 200 -2.85 -27.47 -16.31
CA ASN A 200 -3.57 -27.62 -15.04
C ASN A 200 -2.91 -26.88 -13.87
N ILE A 201 -1.79 -26.15 -14.11
CA ILE A 201 -1.12 -25.33 -13.09
C ILE A 201 -2.12 -24.42 -12.39
N SER A 202 -2.04 -24.32 -11.05
CA SER A 202 -2.89 -23.41 -10.27
C SER A 202 -2.46 -21.96 -10.43
N VAL A 203 -3.28 -21.00 -9.95
CA VAL A 203 -2.90 -19.58 -9.92
C VAL A 203 -1.67 -19.38 -9.03
N GLU A 204 -1.59 -20.09 -7.92
CA GLU A 204 -0.46 -20.07 -7.00
C GLU A 204 0.84 -20.55 -7.67
N GLY A 205 0.76 -21.62 -8.46
CA GLY A 205 1.91 -22.11 -9.24
C GLY A 205 2.36 -21.10 -10.30
N LEU A 206 1.45 -20.33 -10.91
CA LEU A 206 1.81 -19.22 -11.80
C LEU A 206 2.45 -18.06 -11.05
N MET A 207 2.06 -17.83 -9.79
CA MET A 207 2.63 -16.77 -8.95
C MET A 207 4.08 -17.04 -8.52
N GLU A 208 4.57 -18.27 -8.63
CA GLU A 208 5.99 -18.58 -8.47
C GLU A 208 6.85 -17.94 -9.58
N HIS A 209 6.25 -17.70 -10.74
CA HIS A 209 6.89 -17.07 -11.89
C HIS A 209 6.58 -15.58 -11.99
N ILE A 210 5.34 -15.16 -11.67
CA ILE A 210 4.91 -13.75 -11.66
C ILE A 210 4.69 -13.32 -10.23
N THR A 211 5.69 -12.68 -9.64
CA THR A 211 5.66 -12.27 -8.22
C THR A 211 4.70 -11.11 -7.97
N GLY A 212 4.48 -10.24 -8.95
CA GLY A 212 3.58 -9.10 -8.87
C GLY A 212 3.74 -8.12 -10.03
N PRO A 213 2.98 -7.04 -10.05
CA PRO A 213 3.13 -5.95 -11.02
C PRO A 213 4.54 -5.35 -11.02
N ASP A 214 4.97 -4.83 -12.17
CA ASP A 214 6.26 -4.18 -12.39
C ASP A 214 6.04 -2.86 -13.14
N PHE A 215 6.03 -1.75 -12.40
CA PHE A 215 5.69 -0.45 -12.93
C PHE A 215 6.88 0.22 -13.65
N PRO A 216 6.64 1.01 -14.73
CA PRO A 216 7.70 1.70 -15.45
C PRO A 216 8.47 2.70 -14.59
N THR A 217 7.81 3.34 -13.62
CA THR A 217 8.40 4.31 -12.68
C THR A 217 9.03 3.67 -11.44
N GLY A 218 9.11 2.33 -11.37
CA GLY A 218 9.65 1.63 -10.22
C GLY A 218 8.73 1.69 -8.98
N GLY A 219 9.26 2.15 -7.87
CA GLY A 219 8.56 2.23 -6.59
C GLY A 219 8.50 0.91 -5.83
N ILE A 220 7.80 0.93 -4.72
CA ILE A 220 7.68 -0.20 -3.78
C ILE A 220 6.20 -0.59 -3.64
N ILE A 221 5.87 -1.85 -3.91
CA ILE A 221 4.56 -2.41 -3.57
C ILE A 221 4.60 -2.88 -2.11
N TYR A 222 3.69 -2.35 -1.30
CA TYR A 222 3.62 -2.61 0.12
C TYR A 222 2.51 -3.60 0.44
N GLY A 223 2.90 -4.85 0.78
CA GLY A 223 2.00 -5.97 1.05
C GLY A 223 1.62 -6.79 -0.18
N LYS A 224 1.60 -8.12 -0.04
CA LYS A 224 1.27 -9.08 -1.12
C LYS A 224 -0.22 -9.43 -1.22
N ALA A 225 -1.04 -9.16 -0.21
CA ALA A 225 -2.43 -9.60 -0.16
C ALA A 225 -3.25 -9.15 -1.38
N GLY A 226 -3.12 -7.87 -1.75
CA GLY A 226 -3.82 -7.32 -2.92
C GLY A 226 -3.37 -7.91 -4.26
N ILE A 227 -2.11 -8.38 -4.38
CA ILE A 227 -1.62 -9.11 -5.57
C ILE A 227 -2.30 -10.48 -5.66
N VAL A 228 -2.32 -11.22 -4.55
CA VAL A 228 -2.94 -12.55 -4.47
C VAL A 228 -4.43 -12.47 -4.83
N ASP A 229 -5.15 -11.51 -4.26
CA ASP A 229 -6.57 -11.29 -4.56
C ASP A 229 -6.78 -10.96 -6.03
N ALA A 230 -5.97 -10.05 -6.60
CA ALA A 230 -6.05 -9.68 -8.02
C ALA A 230 -5.84 -10.89 -8.94
N TYR A 231 -4.84 -11.71 -8.68
CA TYR A 231 -4.52 -12.85 -9.53
C TYR A 231 -5.53 -14.00 -9.42
N ARG A 232 -6.16 -14.18 -8.24
CA ARG A 232 -7.20 -15.19 -8.03
C ARG A 232 -8.56 -14.77 -8.57
N THR A 233 -8.95 -13.51 -8.34
CA THR A 233 -10.33 -13.06 -8.57
C THR A 233 -10.46 -12.08 -9.73
N GLY A 234 -9.35 -11.52 -10.25
CA GLY A 234 -9.35 -10.44 -11.22
C GLY A 234 -9.51 -9.05 -10.59
N LYS A 235 -9.65 -8.94 -9.25
CA LYS A 235 -9.76 -7.68 -8.52
C LYS A 235 -8.84 -7.68 -7.31
N GLY A 236 -8.14 -6.56 -7.09
CA GLY A 236 -7.27 -6.39 -5.94
C GLY A 236 -6.89 -4.93 -5.75
N ARG A 237 -6.40 -4.59 -4.56
CA ARG A 237 -5.92 -3.24 -4.26
C ARG A 237 -4.48 -3.31 -3.77
N LEU A 238 -3.61 -2.56 -4.41
CA LEU A 238 -2.20 -2.45 -4.09
C LEU A 238 -1.91 -1.09 -3.46
N HIS A 239 -0.96 -1.06 -2.54
CA HIS A 239 -0.37 0.18 -2.04
C HIS A 239 1.02 0.33 -2.65
N ILE A 240 1.23 1.42 -3.39
CA ILE A 240 2.51 1.72 -4.05
C ILE A 240 3.11 2.92 -3.36
N ARG A 241 4.38 2.82 -2.95
CA ARG A 241 5.18 3.88 -2.33
C ARG A 241 6.31 4.31 -3.24
N GLY A 242 6.67 5.59 -3.14
CA GLY A 242 7.91 6.09 -3.69
C GLY A 242 9.12 5.46 -3.00
N LYS A 243 10.20 5.25 -3.73
CA LYS A 243 11.46 4.77 -3.17
C LYS A 243 12.27 5.94 -2.66
N TYR A 244 12.81 5.79 -1.45
CA TYR A 244 13.56 6.86 -0.79
C TYR A 244 14.79 6.29 -0.07
N HIS A 245 15.71 7.18 0.24
CA HIS A 245 16.83 6.93 1.15
C HIS A 245 17.16 8.19 1.95
N PHE A 246 17.95 8.02 3.00
CA PHE A 246 18.40 9.13 3.83
C PHE A 246 19.84 9.49 3.46
N GLU A 247 20.10 10.80 3.39
CA GLU A 247 21.45 11.35 3.26
C GLU A 247 21.74 12.24 4.47
N GLU A 248 22.87 12.04 5.09
CA GLU A 248 23.32 12.88 6.20
C GLU A 248 24.46 13.78 5.76
N ASP A 249 24.28 15.09 5.94
CA ASP A 249 25.37 16.03 5.73
C ASP A 249 26.29 16.01 6.94
N GLN A 250 27.46 15.42 6.77
CA GLN A 250 28.51 15.31 7.82
C GLN A 250 28.96 16.63 8.44
N LYS A 251 28.72 17.79 7.77
CA LYS A 251 29.12 19.11 8.26
C LYS A 251 28.05 19.77 9.11
N SER A 252 26.79 19.65 8.72
CA SER A 252 25.66 20.31 9.41
C SER A 252 24.90 19.38 10.36
N GLY A 253 25.11 18.05 10.25
CA GLY A 253 24.35 17.03 11.01
C GLY A 253 22.85 17.04 10.66
N ARG A 254 22.48 17.53 9.47
CA ARG A 254 21.10 17.50 8.96
C ARG A 254 20.87 16.28 8.11
N THR A 255 19.70 15.69 8.27
CA THR A 255 19.24 14.58 7.44
C THR A 255 18.39 15.11 6.29
N THR A 256 18.65 14.66 5.08
CA THR A 256 17.85 14.91 3.88
C THR A 256 17.16 13.62 3.46
N ILE A 257 15.85 13.65 3.26
CA ILE A 257 15.09 12.57 2.66
C ILE A 257 15.12 12.76 1.16
N VAL A 258 15.62 11.75 0.42
CA VAL A 258 15.72 11.80 -1.03
C VAL A 258 14.81 10.74 -1.64
N PHE A 259 13.80 11.18 -2.43
CA PHE A 259 12.97 10.28 -3.21
C PHE A 259 13.56 10.15 -4.62
N THR A 260 13.85 8.91 -5.03
CA THR A 260 14.39 8.56 -6.36
C THR A 260 13.35 7.99 -7.29
N GLU A 261 12.25 7.49 -6.77
CA GLU A 261 11.14 6.93 -7.56
C GLU A 261 9.81 7.36 -6.93
N ILE A 262 8.80 7.59 -7.78
CA ILE A 262 7.43 7.92 -7.35
C ILE A 262 6.45 6.85 -7.80
N PRO A 263 5.29 6.72 -7.15
CA PRO A 263 4.28 5.75 -7.55
C PRO A 263 3.79 5.98 -8.98
N TYR A 264 3.43 4.90 -9.65
CA TYR A 264 2.94 4.92 -11.03
C TYR A 264 1.74 5.84 -11.21
N GLN A 265 1.72 6.63 -12.31
CA GLN A 265 0.69 7.61 -12.66
C GLN A 265 0.59 8.80 -11.68
N VAL A 266 1.56 9.03 -10.84
CA VAL A 266 1.66 10.22 -9.98
C VAL A 266 2.43 11.32 -10.69
N ASN A 267 1.93 12.54 -10.60
CA ASN A 267 2.59 13.73 -11.12
C ASN A 267 3.58 14.27 -10.08
N LYS A 268 4.87 14.37 -10.46
CA LYS A 268 5.96 14.82 -9.57
C LYS A 268 5.77 16.27 -9.11
N ALA A 269 5.55 17.20 -10.03
CA ALA A 269 5.41 18.61 -9.72
C ALA A 269 4.24 18.88 -8.75
N ARG A 270 3.07 18.29 -9.01
CA ARG A 270 1.91 18.41 -8.09
C ARG A 270 2.17 17.81 -6.73
N THR A 271 2.96 16.74 -6.65
CA THR A 271 3.32 16.12 -5.37
C THR A 271 4.22 17.06 -4.57
N ILE A 272 5.21 17.69 -5.21
CA ILE A 272 6.09 18.69 -4.60
C ILE A 272 5.28 19.91 -4.12
N GLU A 273 4.39 20.46 -4.96
CA GLU A 273 3.47 21.54 -4.59
C GLU A 273 2.62 21.16 -3.37
N ARG A 274 2.08 19.94 -3.35
CA ARG A 274 1.26 19.46 -2.23
C ARG A 274 2.04 19.36 -0.93
N ILE A 275 3.29 18.89 -0.98
CA ILE A 275 4.19 18.87 0.19
C ILE A 275 4.40 20.30 0.71
N ALA A 276 4.71 21.25 -0.18
CA ALA A 276 4.91 22.66 0.19
C ALA A 276 3.66 23.29 0.82
N GLU A 277 2.45 22.99 0.30
CA GLU A 277 1.18 23.42 0.90
C GLU A 277 1.01 22.87 2.31
N LEU A 278 1.24 21.57 2.52
CA LEU A 278 1.09 20.91 3.83
C LEU A 278 2.07 21.44 4.87
N VAL A 279 3.29 21.80 4.45
CA VAL A 279 4.28 22.49 5.32
C VAL A 279 3.78 23.88 5.69
N LYS A 280 3.25 24.65 4.75
CA LYS A 280 2.66 25.97 4.99
C LYS A 280 1.43 25.92 5.91
N GLU A 281 0.60 24.89 5.75
CA GLU A 281 -0.57 24.61 6.61
C GLU A 281 -0.20 24.04 7.98
N LYS A 282 1.10 23.82 8.26
CA LYS A 282 1.61 23.18 9.50
C LYS A 282 1.01 21.78 9.76
N LYS A 283 0.66 21.06 8.71
CA LYS A 283 0.27 19.65 8.77
C LYS A 283 1.44 18.70 8.65
N LEU A 284 2.51 19.16 7.99
CA LEU A 284 3.82 18.51 7.96
C LEU A 284 4.81 19.44 8.67
N GLU A 285 5.31 19.00 9.80
CA GLU A 285 6.34 19.68 10.58
C GLU A 285 7.70 19.01 10.34
N GLY A 286 8.79 19.63 10.73
CA GLY A 286 10.14 19.06 10.62
C GLY A 286 10.86 19.32 9.30
N ILE A 287 10.20 19.80 8.26
CA ILE A 287 10.81 20.12 6.95
C ILE A 287 11.36 21.54 6.97
N SER A 288 12.62 21.72 6.53
CA SER A 288 13.27 23.03 6.40
C SER A 288 13.29 23.52 4.96
N GLU A 289 13.59 22.65 3.98
CA GLU A 289 13.66 22.99 2.56
C GLU A 289 13.18 21.84 1.69
N LEU A 290 12.62 22.15 0.53
CA LEU A 290 12.13 21.20 -0.46
C LEU A 290 12.70 21.61 -1.83
N ARG A 291 13.45 20.71 -2.47
CA ARG A 291 14.09 20.95 -3.76
C ARG A 291 13.79 19.81 -4.74
N ASP A 292 13.60 20.17 -5.99
CA ASP A 292 13.62 19.24 -7.11
C ASP A 292 15.01 19.28 -7.76
N GLU A 293 15.77 18.23 -7.58
CA GLU A 293 17.12 18.06 -8.12
C GLU A 293 17.16 17.04 -9.25
N SER A 294 15.99 16.73 -9.84
CA SER A 294 15.89 15.77 -10.94
C SER A 294 16.61 16.27 -12.18
N ASP A 295 17.38 15.41 -12.82
CA ASP A 295 18.10 15.70 -14.04
C ASP A 295 17.98 14.55 -15.07
N LYS A 296 18.82 14.55 -16.10
CA LYS A 296 18.87 13.51 -17.13
C LYS A 296 19.30 12.13 -16.59
N ASP A 297 19.97 12.07 -15.45
CA ASP A 297 20.49 10.84 -14.86
C ASP A 297 19.46 10.19 -13.92
N GLY A 298 18.41 10.92 -13.54
CA GLY A 298 17.29 10.35 -12.78
C GLY A 298 16.46 11.38 -11.99
N MET A 299 15.43 10.85 -11.36
CA MET A 299 14.56 11.61 -10.48
C MET A 299 15.21 11.77 -9.10
N ARG A 300 15.16 13.00 -8.55
CA ARG A 300 15.68 13.30 -7.22
C ARG A 300 14.86 14.41 -6.57
N ILE A 301 14.00 14.08 -5.63
CA ILE A 301 13.26 15.04 -4.79
C ILE A 301 13.95 15.04 -3.44
N ALA A 302 14.61 16.16 -3.09
CA ALA A 302 15.33 16.34 -1.84
C ALA A 302 14.49 17.13 -0.84
N ILE A 303 14.31 16.56 0.36
CA ILE A 303 13.54 17.15 1.47
C ILE A 303 14.47 17.27 2.67
N ASP A 304 14.94 18.47 2.94
CA ASP A 304 15.83 18.74 4.07
C ASP A 304 15.04 18.87 5.37
N LEU A 305 15.50 18.20 6.40
CA LEU A 305 14.88 18.23 7.72
C LEU A 305 15.49 19.32 8.61
N LYS A 306 14.72 19.78 9.58
CA LYS A 306 15.23 20.61 10.67
C LYS A 306 16.12 19.75 11.58
N ARG A 307 17.03 20.38 12.28
CA ARG A 307 17.96 19.70 13.18
C ARG A 307 17.20 18.99 14.31
N GLY A 308 17.52 17.73 14.58
CA GLY A 308 16.91 16.92 15.65
C GLY A 308 15.55 16.28 15.31
N GLU A 309 15.05 16.42 14.08
CA GLU A 309 13.80 15.78 13.65
C GLU A 309 14.02 14.31 13.28
N ASN A 310 13.05 13.47 13.60
CA ASN A 310 13.06 12.05 13.22
C ASN A 310 12.61 11.88 11.77
N ALA A 311 13.55 11.45 10.92
CA ALA A 311 13.32 11.30 9.48
C ALA A 311 12.24 10.26 9.14
N GLU A 312 12.13 9.16 9.89
CA GLU A 312 11.14 8.11 9.64
C GLU A 312 9.72 8.62 9.88
N ILE A 313 9.52 9.42 10.95
CA ILE A 313 8.21 10.02 11.25
C ILE A 313 7.79 10.98 10.15
N VAL A 314 8.72 11.80 9.63
CA VAL A 314 8.42 12.72 8.53
C VAL A 314 8.07 11.94 7.27
N VAL A 315 8.80 10.86 6.93
CA VAL A 315 8.47 9.99 5.79
C VAL A 315 7.08 9.37 5.94
N ASN A 316 6.74 8.87 7.12
CA ASN A 316 5.43 8.29 7.38
C ASN A 316 4.29 9.31 7.20
N ASN A 317 4.50 10.54 7.66
CA ASN A 317 3.56 11.64 7.44
C ASN A 317 3.47 12.05 5.97
N LEU A 318 4.59 12.04 5.22
CA LEU A 318 4.59 12.25 3.77
C LEU A 318 3.75 11.19 3.05
N PHE A 319 3.90 9.91 3.39
CA PHE A 319 3.09 8.84 2.83
C PHE A 319 1.61 8.94 3.17
N LEU A 320 1.28 9.40 4.38
CA LEU A 320 -0.11 9.56 4.79
C LEU A 320 -0.83 10.72 4.09
N HIS A 321 -0.14 11.85 3.87
CA HIS A 321 -0.76 13.09 3.43
C HIS A 321 -0.53 13.45 1.97
N THR A 322 0.32 12.70 1.24
CA THR A 322 0.68 12.97 -0.14
C THR A 322 0.51 11.77 -1.06
N GLN A 323 0.69 11.98 -2.37
CA GLN A 323 0.66 10.91 -3.36
C GLN A 323 1.97 10.08 -3.44
N LEU A 324 2.95 10.33 -2.54
CA LEU A 324 4.13 9.47 -2.41
C LEU A 324 3.76 8.05 -1.97
N GLN A 325 2.59 7.87 -1.36
CA GLN A 325 1.89 6.60 -1.27
C GLN A 325 0.56 6.70 -1.99
N ASN A 326 0.32 5.82 -2.95
CA ASN A 326 -0.92 5.77 -3.70
C ASN A 326 -1.49 4.36 -3.72
N SER A 327 -2.81 4.24 -3.86
CA SER A 327 -3.48 2.94 -4.02
C SER A 327 -3.81 2.68 -5.48
N PHE A 328 -3.36 1.55 -6.02
CA PHE A 328 -3.69 1.08 -7.35
C PHE A 328 -4.72 -0.05 -7.26
N SER A 329 -5.92 0.20 -7.79
CA SER A 329 -6.99 -0.80 -7.79
C SER A 329 -6.96 -1.60 -9.08
N ILE A 330 -6.56 -2.87 -9.01
CA ILE A 330 -6.57 -3.79 -10.15
C ILE A 330 -8.00 -4.23 -10.43
N ASN A 331 -8.39 -4.21 -11.72
CA ASN A 331 -9.64 -4.74 -12.24
C ASN A 331 -9.41 -5.31 -13.65
N MET A 332 -9.27 -6.63 -13.75
CA MET A 332 -8.86 -7.34 -14.97
C MET A 332 -10.05 -7.63 -15.89
N VAL A 333 -10.69 -6.59 -16.39
CA VAL A 333 -11.80 -6.70 -17.37
C VAL A 333 -11.23 -6.55 -18.76
N CYS A 334 -11.47 -7.51 -19.65
CA CYS A 334 -11.08 -7.51 -21.05
C CYS A 334 -12.12 -8.19 -21.93
N LEU A 335 -11.96 -8.06 -23.24
CA LEU A 335 -12.80 -8.71 -24.22
C LEU A 335 -12.29 -10.13 -24.52
N ASP A 336 -13.13 -11.13 -24.32
CA ASP A 336 -12.90 -12.50 -24.75
C ASP A 336 -13.97 -12.85 -25.80
N ASN A 337 -13.56 -13.02 -27.06
CA ASN A 337 -14.47 -13.19 -28.19
C ASN A 337 -15.57 -12.10 -28.28
N GLY A 338 -15.16 -10.83 -28.13
CA GLY A 338 -16.05 -9.67 -28.17
C GLY A 338 -16.96 -9.47 -26.97
N GLN A 339 -16.84 -10.29 -25.92
CA GLN A 339 -17.62 -10.19 -24.69
C GLN A 339 -16.75 -9.70 -23.52
N PRO A 340 -17.20 -8.67 -22.77
CA PRO A 340 -16.48 -8.21 -21.59
C PRO A 340 -16.55 -9.25 -20.48
N LYS A 341 -15.39 -9.65 -19.97
CA LYS A 341 -15.26 -10.62 -18.88
C LYS A 341 -14.23 -10.14 -17.85
N LEU A 342 -14.55 -10.35 -16.57
CA LEU A 342 -13.56 -10.27 -15.50
C LEU A 342 -12.78 -11.57 -15.50
N MET A 343 -11.48 -11.50 -15.72
CA MET A 343 -10.62 -12.67 -15.86
C MET A 343 -9.55 -12.69 -14.76
N ASN A 344 -9.15 -13.85 -14.32
CA ASN A 344 -8.01 -14.06 -13.44
C ASN A 344 -6.72 -14.26 -14.25
N LEU A 345 -5.57 -14.28 -13.55
CA LEU A 345 -4.25 -14.44 -14.19
C LEU A 345 -4.17 -15.67 -15.11
N LYS A 346 -4.61 -16.83 -14.61
CA LYS A 346 -4.59 -18.07 -15.39
C LYS A 346 -5.43 -18.00 -16.66
N GLN A 347 -6.61 -17.38 -16.59
CA GLN A 347 -7.51 -17.25 -17.74
C GLN A 347 -6.91 -16.35 -18.83
N ILE A 348 -6.21 -15.26 -18.44
CA ILE A 348 -5.54 -14.37 -19.38
C ILE A 348 -4.39 -15.09 -20.08
N ILE A 349 -3.52 -15.79 -19.33
CA ILE A 349 -2.43 -16.58 -19.90
C ILE A 349 -2.98 -17.68 -20.81
N ALA A 350 -4.03 -18.36 -20.40
CA ALA A 350 -4.67 -19.39 -21.21
C ALA A 350 -5.23 -18.86 -22.54
N ALA A 351 -5.85 -17.66 -22.51
CA ALA A 351 -6.37 -17.01 -23.72
C ALA A 351 -5.23 -16.60 -24.66
N PHE A 352 -4.14 -16.07 -24.14
CA PHE A 352 -2.95 -15.75 -24.93
C PHE A 352 -2.33 -16.98 -25.58
N ILE A 353 -2.10 -18.07 -24.83
CA ILE A 353 -1.54 -19.30 -25.38
C ILE A 353 -2.45 -19.91 -26.44
N ARG A 354 -3.77 -19.89 -26.24
CA ARG A 354 -4.75 -20.34 -27.25
C ARG A 354 -4.65 -19.53 -28.52
N HIS A 355 -4.53 -18.19 -28.42
CA HIS A 355 -4.33 -17.31 -29.56
C HIS A 355 -3.02 -17.64 -30.28
N ARG A 356 -1.92 -17.88 -29.56
CA ARG A 356 -0.66 -18.30 -30.17
C ARG A 356 -0.80 -19.63 -30.91
N GLN A 357 -1.52 -20.61 -30.37
CA GLN A 357 -1.79 -21.87 -31.04
C GLN A 357 -2.51 -21.64 -32.39
N GLU A 358 -3.55 -20.80 -32.39
CA GLU A 358 -4.29 -20.45 -33.60
C GLU A 358 -3.41 -19.74 -34.64
N VAL A 359 -2.66 -18.72 -34.23
CA VAL A 359 -1.78 -17.97 -35.10
C VAL A 359 -0.71 -18.86 -35.72
N VAL A 360 -0.02 -19.71 -34.93
CA VAL A 360 1.02 -20.61 -35.42
C VAL A 360 0.41 -21.67 -36.34
N THR A 361 -0.76 -22.19 -36.03
CA THR A 361 -1.45 -23.14 -36.91
C THR A 361 -1.78 -22.50 -38.27
N ARG A 362 -2.39 -21.30 -38.26
CA ARG A 362 -2.76 -20.59 -39.50
C ARG A 362 -1.52 -20.20 -40.31
N ARG A 363 -0.45 -19.70 -39.65
CA ARG A 363 0.83 -19.43 -40.27
C ARG A 363 1.42 -20.70 -40.96
N THR A 364 1.45 -21.80 -40.23
CA THR A 364 1.98 -23.07 -40.76
C THR A 364 1.14 -23.55 -41.95
N MET A 365 -0.16 -23.42 -41.91
CA MET A 365 -1.05 -23.74 -43.03
C MET A 365 -0.77 -22.82 -44.24
N PHE A 366 -0.56 -21.53 -44.03
CA PHE A 366 -0.20 -20.59 -45.09
C PHE A 366 1.17 -20.94 -45.72
N GLU A 367 2.17 -21.19 -44.89
CA GLU A 367 3.52 -21.54 -45.34
C GLU A 367 3.51 -22.90 -46.07
N LEU A 368 2.74 -23.87 -45.56
CA LEU A 368 2.57 -25.16 -46.23
C LEU A 368 1.92 -24.99 -47.60
N ARG A 369 0.87 -24.18 -47.74
CA ARG A 369 0.21 -23.86 -48.99
C ARG A 369 1.22 -23.25 -49.97
N LYS A 370 2.00 -22.25 -49.52
CA LYS A 370 3.02 -21.58 -50.32
C LYS A 370 4.16 -22.54 -50.75
N ALA A 371 4.62 -23.38 -49.84
CA ALA A 371 5.61 -24.40 -50.12
C ALA A 371 5.10 -25.41 -51.14
N ARG A 372 3.84 -25.88 -51.03
CA ARG A 372 3.20 -26.76 -52.00
C ARG A 372 3.06 -26.10 -53.39
N GLU A 373 2.56 -24.84 -53.43
CA GLU A 373 2.49 -24.05 -54.66
C GLU A 373 3.86 -23.95 -55.34
N ARG A 374 4.90 -23.66 -54.56
CA ARG A 374 6.27 -23.55 -55.11
C ARG A 374 6.82 -24.92 -55.57
N GLY A 375 6.65 -25.96 -54.76
CA GLY A 375 7.03 -27.32 -55.04
C GLY A 375 6.38 -27.83 -56.32
N HIS A 376 5.08 -27.57 -56.53
CA HIS A 376 4.33 -27.90 -57.72
C HIS A 376 4.89 -27.24 -58.98
N ILE A 377 5.28 -25.96 -58.92
CA ILE A 377 5.93 -25.28 -60.02
C ILE A 377 7.28 -25.90 -60.32
N LEU A 378 8.10 -26.19 -59.33
CA LEU A 378 9.43 -26.82 -59.51
C LEU A 378 9.31 -28.21 -60.12
N GLU A 379 8.30 -29.00 -59.74
CA GLU A 379 7.99 -30.30 -60.30
C GLU A 379 7.69 -30.20 -61.84
N GLY A 380 6.82 -29.25 -62.20
CA GLY A 380 6.51 -28.97 -63.61
C GLY A 380 7.71 -28.54 -64.41
N LEU A 381 8.60 -27.72 -63.83
CA LEU A 381 9.85 -27.28 -64.46
C LEU A 381 10.83 -28.48 -64.65
N ALA A 382 10.89 -29.40 -63.64
CA ALA A 382 11.74 -30.59 -63.73
C ALA A 382 11.24 -31.53 -64.86
N VAL A 383 9.90 -31.72 -64.99
CA VAL A 383 9.31 -32.44 -66.14
C VAL A 383 9.61 -31.78 -67.45
N ALA A 384 9.54 -30.44 -67.52
CA ALA A 384 9.83 -29.66 -68.71
C ALA A 384 11.28 -29.85 -69.13
N LEU A 385 12.20 -29.83 -68.19
CA LEU A 385 13.65 -30.05 -68.54
C LEU A 385 13.95 -31.47 -69.04
N ALA A 386 13.25 -32.48 -68.45
CA ALA A 386 13.34 -33.85 -68.93
C ALA A 386 12.78 -34.06 -70.35
N ASN A 387 11.85 -33.20 -70.81
CA ASN A 387 11.19 -33.23 -72.10
C ASN A 387 11.48 -31.99 -72.91
N ILE A 388 12.63 -31.37 -72.74
CA ILE A 388 12.92 -30.02 -73.26
C ILE A 388 12.76 -29.92 -74.77
N ASP A 389 13.27 -30.89 -75.58
CA ASP A 389 13.20 -30.85 -77.03
C ASP A 389 11.76 -30.90 -77.54
N LYS A 390 10.93 -31.77 -76.96
CA LYS A 390 9.48 -31.86 -77.32
C LYS A 390 8.69 -30.62 -76.94
N ILE A 391 9.00 -30.03 -75.80
CA ILE A 391 8.36 -28.79 -75.33
C ILE A 391 8.73 -27.62 -76.23
N ILE A 392 10.03 -27.48 -76.64
CA ILE A 392 10.47 -26.45 -77.54
C ILE A 392 9.84 -26.66 -78.92
N GLU A 393 9.72 -27.91 -79.41
CA GLU A 393 9.04 -28.22 -80.68
C GLU A 393 7.55 -27.82 -80.61
N THR A 394 6.84 -28.18 -79.51
CA THR A 394 5.44 -27.84 -79.30
C THR A 394 5.25 -26.34 -79.34
N ILE A 395 6.09 -25.57 -78.63
CA ILE A 395 6.02 -24.11 -78.59
C ILE A 395 6.28 -23.51 -79.99
N LYS A 396 7.31 -23.98 -80.70
CA LYS A 396 7.66 -23.48 -82.03
C LYS A 396 6.66 -23.77 -83.12
N THR A 397 5.90 -24.86 -82.98
CA THR A 397 4.89 -25.27 -83.99
C THR A 397 3.51 -24.71 -83.65
N SER A 398 3.33 -24.02 -82.53
CA SER A 398 2.08 -23.36 -82.13
C SER A 398 1.98 -21.98 -82.83
N ALA A 399 0.80 -21.62 -83.30
CA ALA A 399 0.55 -20.36 -84.00
C ALA A 399 0.54 -19.13 -83.14
N ASN A 400 0.21 -19.31 -81.85
CA ASN A 400 0.15 -18.24 -80.78
C ASN A 400 0.36 -18.78 -79.40
N PRO A 401 0.67 -17.94 -78.44
CA PRO A 401 0.91 -18.36 -77.06
C PRO A 401 -0.28 -19.06 -76.35
N ALA A 402 -1.53 -18.78 -76.72
CA ALA A 402 -2.70 -19.46 -76.22
C ALA A 402 -2.77 -20.92 -76.66
N GLU A 403 -2.50 -21.18 -77.93
CA GLU A 403 -2.41 -22.55 -78.50
C GLU A 403 -1.25 -23.33 -77.89
N ALA A 404 -0.07 -22.66 -77.72
CA ALA A 404 1.05 -23.33 -77.01
C ALA A 404 0.69 -23.73 -75.63
N ARG A 405 -0.06 -22.90 -74.87
CA ARG A 405 -0.55 -23.16 -73.51
C ARG A 405 -1.51 -24.37 -73.50
N GLU A 406 -2.49 -24.39 -74.38
CA GLU A 406 -3.45 -25.49 -74.52
C GLU A 406 -2.76 -26.83 -74.87
N ARG A 407 -1.84 -26.84 -75.85
CA ARG A 407 -1.09 -28.04 -76.27
C ARG A 407 -0.16 -28.57 -75.18
N LEU A 408 0.46 -27.68 -74.41
CA LEU A 408 1.33 -28.10 -73.30
C LEU A 408 0.49 -28.71 -72.18
N GLN A 409 -0.71 -28.17 -71.89
CA GLN A 409 -1.64 -28.64 -70.83
C GLN A 409 -2.30 -29.96 -71.24
N THR A 410 -2.72 -30.13 -72.46
CA THR A 410 -3.35 -31.39 -72.97
C THR A 410 -2.36 -32.47 -73.32
N GLY A 411 -1.10 -32.14 -73.49
CA GLY A 411 -0.03 -33.07 -73.81
C GLY A 411 0.29 -34.05 -72.67
N GLU A 412 0.77 -35.20 -73.03
CA GLU A 412 1.23 -36.27 -72.14
C GLU A 412 2.78 -36.26 -72.17
N TRP A 413 3.39 -36.02 -71.02
CA TRP A 413 4.84 -35.86 -70.89
C TRP A 413 5.44 -37.04 -70.13
N ALA A 414 6.57 -37.49 -70.49
CA ALA A 414 7.27 -38.55 -69.77
C ALA A 414 7.73 -38.02 -68.39
N GLY A 415 7.44 -38.74 -67.35
CA GLY A 415 7.83 -38.32 -66.00
C GLY A 415 9.33 -38.23 -65.75
N GLY A 416 10.16 -38.96 -66.55
CA GLY A 416 11.64 -38.84 -66.55
C GLY A 416 12.24 -38.91 -65.14
N GLY A 417 13.20 -37.98 -64.90
CA GLY A 417 13.90 -37.88 -63.60
C GLY A 417 13.02 -37.50 -62.42
N VAL A 418 11.77 -36.99 -62.67
CA VAL A 418 10.83 -36.59 -61.64
C VAL A 418 10.26 -37.83 -60.93
N ILE A 419 10.17 -38.98 -61.60
CA ILE A 419 9.72 -40.25 -60.96
C ILE A 419 10.63 -40.61 -59.80
N ALA A 420 11.93 -40.56 -59.97
CA ALA A 420 12.90 -40.83 -58.90
C ALA A 420 12.88 -39.79 -57.77
N LEU A 421 12.49 -38.53 -58.07
CA LEU A 421 12.31 -37.46 -57.04
C LEU A 421 11.01 -37.66 -56.29
N LEU A 422 9.93 -38.03 -56.95
CA LEU A 422 8.64 -38.36 -56.28
C LEU A 422 8.71 -39.64 -55.47
N GLU A 423 9.48 -40.66 -55.92
CA GLU A 423 9.74 -41.88 -55.12
C GLU A 423 10.53 -41.58 -53.86
N LYS A 424 11.52 -40.64 -53.91
CA LYS A 424 12.24 -40.12 -52.73
C LYS A 424 11.36 -39.29 -51.80
N ALA A 425 10.43 -38.53 -52.36
CA ALA A 425 9.45 -37.78 -51.58
C ALA A 425 8.47 -38.66 -50.81
N GLY A 426 8.25 -39.90 -51.26
CA GLY A 426 7.36 -40.88 -50.62
C GLY A 426 5.91 -40.40 -50.50
N ALA A 427 5.38 -40.34 -49.25
CA ALA A 427 4.01 -39.86 -49.01
C ALA A 427 3.85 -38.33 -48.99
N ILE A 428 4.95 -37.57 -49.20
CA ILE A 428 4.92 -36.10 -49.14
C ILE A 428 4.38 -35.56 -50.46
N SER A 429 3.18 -34.96 -50.42
CA SER A 429 2.55 -34.39 -51.59
C SER A 429 2.91 -32.90 -51.73
N VAL A 430 3.49 -32.53 -52.86
CA VAL A 430 3.68 -31.09 -53.28
C VAL A 430 2.46 -30.57 -54.03
N ARG A 431 1.41 -31.38 -54.14
CA ARG A 431 0.21 -30.99 -54.85
C ARG A 431 -0.54 -29.94 -54.05
N PRO A 432 -0.92 -28.80 -54.63
CA PRO A 432 -1.87 -27.88 -54.05
C PRO A 432 -3.21 -28.57 -53.78
N ASP A 433 -3.93 -28.10 -52.73
CA ASP A 433 -5.24 -28.67 -52.34
C ASP A 433 -6.30 -28.44 -53.44
N GLU A 434 -6.20 -27.32 -54.19
CA GLU A 434 -7.05 -26.99 -55.35
C GLU A 434 -6.17 -26.59 -56.56
N ILE A 435 -6.50 -27.14 -57.71
CA ILE A 435 -5.87 -26.75 -58.97
C ILE A 435 -6.99 -26.29 -59.94
N GLU A 436 -6.91 -25.06 -60.39
CA GLU A 436 -7.88 -24.45 -61.29
C GLU A 436 -7.98 -25.25 -62.61
N GLY A 437 -9.23 -25.62 -62.98
CA GLY A 437 -9.54 -26.31 -64.25
C GLY A 437 -9.22 -27.80 -64.26
N GLU A 438 -9.10 -28.42 -63.10
CA GLU A 438 -8.86 -29.86 -62.98
C GLU A 438 -10.13 -30.67 -63.31
N ASP A 439 -9.96 -31.66 -64.21
CA ASP A 439 -10.98 -32.68 -64.46
C ASP A 439 -10.72 -33.90 -63.58
N PRO A 440 -11.60 -34.29 -62.67
CA PRO A 440 -11.46 -35.47 -61.84
C PRO A 440 -11.18 -36.76 -62.62
N ALA A 441 -11.63 -36.85 -63.88
CA ALA A 441 -11.37 -37.97 -64.74
C ALA A 441 -9.93 -37.95 -65.35
N ARG A 442 -9.27 -36.81 -65.32
CA ARG A 442 -7.93 -36.61 -65.89
C ARG A 442 -7.12 -35.67 -65.01
N PRO A 443 -6.73 -36.09 -63.79
CA PRO A 443 -6.03 -35.26 -62.85
C PRO A 443 -4.66 -34.78 -63.38
N PHE A 444 -4.25 -33.58 -63.01
CA PHE A 444 -2.90 -33.08 -63.28
C PHE A 444 -1.86 -33.80 -62.37
N GLY A 445 -0.62 -33.80 -62.75
CA GLY A 445 0.48 -34.48 -62.10
C GLY A 445 0.82 -35.85 -62.69
N LEU A 446 1.49 -36.68 -61.90
CA LEU A 446 1.96 -38.03 -62.31
C LEU A 446 0.84 -39.07 -62.26
N SER A 447 0.59 -39.73 -63.40
CA SER A 447 -0.32 -40.90 -63.49
C SER A 447 0.38 -42.04 -64.20
N GLY A 448 0.94 -42.97 -63.43
CA GLY A 448 1.85 -43.99 -63.95
C GLY A 448 3.19 -43.37 -64.39
N GLU A 449 3.55 -43.60 -65.70
CA GLU A 449 4.77 -43.00 -66.33
C GLU A 449 4.49 -41.67 -66.98
N ILE A 450 3.25 -41.20 -67.02
CA ILE A 450 2.79 -39.99 -67.73
C ILE A 450 2.53 -38.87 -66.75
N TYR A 451 3.09 -37.72 -67.06
CA TYR A 451 2.86 -36.48 -66.30
C TYR A 451 2.00 -35.48 -67.11
N ARG A 452 0.98 -34.89 -66.42
CA ARG A 452 0.16 -33.85 -67.03
C ARG A 452 0.38 -32.52 -66.33
N LEU A 453 0.71 -31.51 -67.12
CA LEU A 453 1.04 -30.18 -66.62
C LEU A 453 -0.22 -29.38 -66.29
N SER A 454 -0.24 -28.76 -65.10
CA SER A 454 -1.29 -27.83 -64.69
C SER A 454 -1.17 -26.47 -65.40
N PRO A 455 -2.23 -25.63 -65.42
CA PRO A 455 -2.18 -24.27 -65.99
C PRO A 455 -1.08 -23.39 -65.39
N THR A 456 -0.83 -23.52 -64.09
CA THR A 456 0.23 -22.78 -63.36
C THR A 456 1.62 -23.24 -63.74
N GLN A 457 1.83 -24.54 -63.91
CA GLN A 457 3.08 -25.11 -64.39
C GLN A 457 3.35 -24.73 -65.83
N VAL A 458 2.37 -24.78 -66.72
CA VAL A 458 2.51 -24.35 -68.13
C VAL A 458 2.88 -22.86 -68.22
N SER A 459 2.27 -22.02 -67.46
CA SER A 459 2.61 -20.61 -67.38
C SER A 459 4.06 -20.41 -66.96
N ALA A 460 4.53 -21.09 -65.92
CA ALA A 460 5.91 -21.02 -65.45
C ALA A 460 6.92 -21.55 -66.49
N ILE A 461 6.53 -22.59 -67.25
CA ILE A 461 7.34 -23.14 -68.34
C ILE A 461 7.48 -22.13 -69.50
N LEU A 462 6.40 -21.45 -69.88
CA LEU A 462 6.42 -20.44 -70.97
C LEU A 462 7.20 -19.18 -70.59
N GLU A 463 7.32 -18.87 -69.31
CA GLU A 463 8.11 -17.76 -68.76
C GLU A 463 9.57 -18.12 -68.48
N LEU A 464 9.97 -19.38 -68.80
CA LEU A 464 11.29 -19.90 -68.52
C LEU A 464 12.34 -19.25 -69.44
N ARG A 465 13.32 -18.64 -68.85
CA ARG A 465 14.42 -17.99 -69.60
C ARG A 465 15.47 -19.02 -70.06
N LEU A 466 15.98 -18.88 -71.33
CA LEU A 466 16.87 -19.81 -71.91
C LEU A 466 18.16 -20.12 -71.15
N HIS A 467 18.69 -19.17 -70.37
CA HIS A 467 19.83 -19.36 -69.50
C HIS A 467 19.63 -20.38 -68.38
N ARG A 468 18.36 -20.61 -67.94
CA ARG A 468 18.01 -21.60 -66.90
C ARG A 468 18.04 -23.06 -67.43
N LEU A 469 18.31 -23.26 -68.71
CA LEU A 469 18.38 -24.61 -69.28
C LEU A 469 19.76 -25.24 -69.09
N THR A 470 20.75 -24.59 -68.51
CA THR A 470 22.08 -25.12 -68.28
C THR A 470 22.10 -26.16 -67.17
N GLY A 471 23.01 -27.13 -67.21
CA GLY A 471 23.13 -28.22 -66.26
C GLY A 471 23.28 -27.74 -64.83
N LEU A 472 24.06 -26.65 -64.57
CA LEU A 472 24.22 -26.02 -63.24
C LEU A 472 22.92 -25.48 -62.71
N GLU A 473 21.96 -24.99 -63.50
CA GLU A 473 20.66 -24.53 -63.11
C GLU A 473 19.69 -25.71 -62.80
N GLN A 474 19.86 -26.84 -63.50
CA GLN A 474 19.11 -28.12 -63.19
C GLN A 474 19.46 -28.62 -61.79
N ASP A 475 20.78 -28.63 -61.44
CA ASP A 475 21.20 -29.04 -60.09
C ASP A 475 20.64 -28.12 -59.01
N LYS A 476 20.57 -26.83 -59.30
CA LYS A 476 19.94 -25.86 -58.35
C LYS A 476 18.43 -26.11 -58.17
N LEU A 477 17.71 -26.38 -59.27
CA LEU A 477 16.28 -26.72 -59.21
C LEU A 477 16.03 -28.00 -58.37
N HIS A 478 16.90 -28.99 -58.52
CA HIS A 478 16.82 -30.22 -57.73
C HIS A 478 17.12 -29.99 -56.29
N ALA A 479 18.10 -29.14 -55.96
CA ALA A 479 18.42 -28.78 -54.60
C ALA A 479 17.25 -27.99 -53.95
N GLU A 480 16.70 -26.96 -54.64
CA GLU A 480 15.54 -26.19 -54.20
C GLU A 480 14.33 -27.07 -53.97
N TYR A 481 14.05 -28.01 -54.89
CA TYR A 481 12.93 -28.95 -54.72
C TYR A 481 13.09 -29.85 -53.49
N THR A 482 14.30 -30.37 -53.27
CA THR A 482 14.58 -31.18 -52.06
C THR A 482 14.43 -30.41 -50.79
N GLU A 483 14.85 -29.14 -50.75
CA GLU A 483 14.66 -28.23 -49.63
C GLU A 483 13.18 -27.98 -49.36
N ILE A 484 12.40 -27.70 -50.39
CA ILE A 484 10.93 -27.49 -50.28
C ILE A 484 10.25 -28.75 -49.79
N LEU A 485 10.63 -29.94 -50.22
CA LEU A 485 10.11 -31.18 -49.68
C LEU A 485 10.40 -31.34 -48.19
N GLY A 486 11.60 -30.95 -47.72
CA GLY A 486 11.95 -30.92 -46.33
C GLY A 486 11.05 -29.98 -45.51
N GLN A 487 10.83 -28.76 -46.07
CA GLN A 487 9.93 -27.77 -45.43
C GLN A 487 8.49 -28.26 -45.36
N ILE A 488 7.96 -28.91 -46.44
CA ILE A 488 6.60 -29.46 -46.45
C ILE A 488 6.47 -30.56 -45.42
N ALA A 489 7.49 -31.42 -45.27
CA ALA A 489 7.49 -32.50 -44.27
C ALA A 489 7.45 -31.93 -42.86
N GLU A 490 8.27 -30.95 -42.57
CA GLU A 490 8.36 -30.29 -41.29
C GLU A 490 7.04 -29.56 -40.93
N LEU A 491 6.51 -28.75 -41.85
CA LEU A 491 5.25 -28.01 -41.65
C LEU A 491 4.07 -28.96 -41.47
N THR A 492 4.05 -30.09 -42.24
CA THR A 492 3.02 -31.10 -42.10
C THR A 492 3.12 -31.84 -40.76
N ALA A 493 4.34 -32.11 -40.27
CA ALA A 493 4.54 -32.72 -38.96
C ALA A 493 4.03 -31.81 -37.82
N ILE A 494 4.30 -30.48 -37.91
CA ILE A 494 3.83 -29.49 -36.93
C ILE A 494 2.30 -29.47 -36.88
N LEU A 495 1.60 -29.56 -38.02
CA LEU A 495 0.13 -29.52 -38.07
C LEU A 495 -0.50 -30.83 -37.54
N ASN A 496 0.19 -31.97 -37.66
CA ASN A 496 -0.32 -33.27 -37.23
C ASN A 496 0.04 -33.63 -35.79
N ASP A 497 1.05 -32.98 -35.19
CA ASP A 497 1.47 -33.27 -33.82
C ASP A 497 1.37 -32.01 -32.96
N PHE A 498 0.39 -32.02 -32.04
CA PHE A 498 0.17 -30.95 -31.07
C PHE A 498 1.42 -30.68 -30.21
N ASN A 499 2.24 -31.67 -29.90
CA ASN A 499 3.45 -31.45 -29.11
C ASN A 499 4.51 -30.66 -29.89
N LEU A 500 4.63 -30.91 -31.19
CA LEU A 500 5.55 -30.14 -32.06
C LEU A 500 5.07 -28.67 -32.15
N LEU A 501 3.79 -28.44 -32.35
CA LEU A 501 3.19 -27.11 -32.31
C LEU A 501 3.50 -26.38 -31.01
N MET A 502 3.31 -27.04 -29.86
CA MET A 502 3.58 -26.47 -28.55
C MET A 502 5.07 -26.23 -28.31
N ASN A 503 5.94 -27.10 -28.84
CA ASN A 503 7.39 -26.88 -28.74
C ASN A 503 7.82 -25.63 -29.50
N LEU A 504 7.30 -25.43 -30.73
CA LEU A 504 7.57 -24.24 -31.51
C LEU A 504 7.13 -22.98 -30.78
N ILE A 505 5.95 -22.98 -30.15
CA ILE A 505 5.48 -21.85 -29.32
C ILE A 505 6.42 -21.61 -28.13
N ARG A 506 6.92 -22.68 -27.48
CA ARG A 506 7.89 -22.53 -26.35
C ARG A 506 9.22 -21.93 -26.80
N GLU A 507 9.72 -22.36 -27.97
CA GLU A 507 10.95 -21.82 -28.57
C GLU A 507 10.80 -20.33 -28.90
N GLU A 508 9.69 -19.96 -29.53
CA GLU A 508 9.39 -18.55 -29.82
C GLU A 508 9.31 -17.71 -28.54
N LEU A 509 8.64 -18.19 -27.50
CA LEU A 509 8.57 -17.50 -26.20
C LEU A 509 9.94 -17.41 -25.52
N ALA A 510 10.77 -18.44 -25.59
CA ALA A 510 12.13 -18.41 -25.06
C ALA A 510 13.01 -17.37 -25.77
N LEU A 511 12.87 -17.24 -27.12
CA LEU A 511 13.54 -16.19 -27.88
C LEU A 511 13.11 -14.78 -27.46
N ILE A 512 11.85 -14.57 -27.11
CA ILE A 512 11.38 -13.28 -26.59
C ILE A 512 12.11 -12.91 -25.28
N ILE A 513 12.27 -13.86 -24.36
CA ILE A 513 13.06 -13.61 -23.12
C ILE A 513 14.49 -13.24 -23.45
N GLN A 514 15.12 -13.98 -24.38
CA GLN A 514 16.51 -13.73 -24.75
C GLN A 514 16.73 -12.34 -25.40
N GLN A 515 15.75 -11.85 -26.18
CA GLN A 515 15.87 -10.59 -26.91
C GLN A 515 15.41 -9.36 -26.12
N TYR A 516 14.40 -9.51 -25.27
CA TYR A 516 13.70 -8.40 -24.61
C TYR A 516 13.59 -8.53 -23.09
N GLY A 517 14.10 -9.62 -22.50
CA GLY A 517 14.09 -9.83 -21.06
C GLY A 517 14.93 -8.80 -20.34
N ASP A 518 14.39 -8.23 -19.27
CA ASP A 518 15.04 -7.25 -18.41
C ASP A 518 14.79 -7.54 -16.92
N GLY A 519 15.42 -6.77 -16.05
CA GLY A 519 15.24 -6.86 -14.61
C GLY A 519 13.95 -6.18 -14.14
N ARG A 520 13.42 -6.63 -13.01
CA ARG A 520 12.31 -5.99 -12.30
C ARG A 520 12.73 -4.60 -11.81
N ARG A 521 11.85 -3.61 -11.98
CA ARG A 521 12.01 -2.23 -11.48
C ARG A 521 11.35 -2.02 -10.13
N THR A 522 10.13 -2.56 -9.94
CA THR A 522 9.32 -2.37 -8.73
C THR A 522 9.70 -3.39 -7.67
N GLU A 523 10.02 -2.93 -6.47
CA GLU A 523 10.29 -3.75 -5.29
C GLU A 523 8.97 -4.21 -4.64
N ILE A 524 8.94 -5.43 -4.06
CA ILE A 524 7.76 -5.95 -3.35
C ILE A 524 8.16 -6.31 -1.93
N ILE A 525 7.54 -5.65 -0.94
CA ILE A 525 7.76 -5.91 0.49
C ILE A 525 6.60 -6.75 1.03
N GLU A 526 6.94 -7.85 1.72
CA GLU A 526 5.94 -8.85 2.18
C GLU A 526 5.09 -8.37 3.36
N SER A 527 5.66 -7.61 4.27
CA SER A 527 4.99 -7.14 5.49
C SER A 527 4.19 -5.86 5.22
N GLY A 528 2.91 -6.04 4.95
CA GLY A 528 1.95 -4.94 4.92
C GLY A 528 1.30 -4.74 6.28
N VAL A 529 2.00 -4.15 7.25
CA VAL A 529 1.32 -3.55 8.40
C VAL A 529 0.89 -2.16 7.94
N ASP A 530 -0.43 -1.90 7.86
CA ASP A 530 -0.92 -0.54 7.70
C ASP A 530 -0.32 0.31 8.81
N PHE A 531 0.15 1.53 8.49
CA PHE A 531 0.65 2.45 9.51
C PHE A 531 -0.35 2.57 10.63
N CYS A 532 0.05 2.15 11.83
CA CYS A 532 -0.65 2.54 13.04
C CYS A 532 -0.46 4.05 13.24
N ARG A 533 -1.49 4.70 13.77
CA ARG A 533 -1.42 6.13 14.12
C ARG A 533 -0.27 6.44 15.09
N GLU A 534 0.23 5.41 15.77
CA GLU A 534 1.39 5.43 16.65
C GLU A 534 2.70 5.69 15.92
N ASP A 535 2.87 5.12 14.71
CA ASP A 535 4.07 5.28 13.88
C ASP A 535 4.27 6.71 13.34
N LEU A 536 3.28 7.57 13.56
CA LEU A 536 3.25 8.96 13.08
C LEU A 536 3.57 9.98 14.17
N ILE A 537 3.73 9.53 15.42
CA ILE A 537 3.87 10.40 16.59
C ILE A 537 5.16 10.01 17.32
N PRO A 538 6.10 10.94 17.59
CA PRO A 538 7.29 10.64 18.38
C PRO A 538 6.90 10.16 19.79
N GLU A 539 7.59 9.15 20.31
CA GLU A 539 7.35 8.68 21.67
C GLU A 539 7.91 9.68 22.68
N GLU A 540 7.03 10.29 23.45
CA GLU A 540 7.36 11.27 24.49
C GLU A 540 6.67 10.92 25.82
N GLN A 541 7.30 11.32 26.93
CA GLN A 541 6.67 11.27 28.24
C GLN A 541 5.74 12.48 28.41
N VAL A 542 4.48 12.22 28.67
CA VAL A 542 3.46 13.25 28.85
C VAL A 542 2.76 13.13 30.18
N VAL A 543 2.30 14.25 30.69
CA VAL A 543 1.45 14.33 31.87
C VAL A 543 0.00 14.37 31.41
N LEU A 544 -0.73 13.28 31.62
CA LEU A 544 -2.17 13.19 31.39
C LEU A 544 -2.90 13.72 32.63
N THR A 545 -3.72 14.74 32.48
CA THR A 545 -4.58 15.27 33.53
C THR A 545 -6.04 15.07 33.19
N VAL A 546 -6.81 14.63 34.18
CA VAL A 546 -8.28 14.53 34.12
C VAL A 546 -8.90 15.29 35.25
N SER A 547 -9.82 16.21 34.93
CA SER A 547 -10.53 17.01 35.94
C SER A 547 -11.80 16.31 36.48
N GLN A 548 -12.33 16.79 37.60
CA GLN A 548 -13.54 16.27 38.21
C GLN A 548 -14.78 16.41 37.30
N THR A 549 -14.84 17.47 36.49
CA THR A 549 -15.89 17.67 35.49
C THR A 549 -15.67 16.86 34.22
N GLY A 550 -14.59 16.05 34.19
CA GLY A 550 -14.31 15.11 33.08
C GLY A 550 -13.59 15.72 31.89
N TYR A 551 -12.82 16.79 32.02
CA TYR A 551 -11.93 17.28 30.95
C TYR A 551 -10.58 16.59 31.02
N ALA A 552 -10.10 16.11 29.87
CA ALA A 552 -8.80 15.44 29.74
C ALA A 552 -7.88 16.22 28.79
N LYS A 553 -6.61 16.32 29.15
CA LYS A 553 -5.55 16.87 28.31
C LYS A 553 -4.20 16.22 28.58
N THR A 554 -3.30 16.29 27.64
CA THR A 554 -1.90 15.90 27.79
C THR A 554 -0.97 17.11 27.67
N GLN A 555 0.14 17.06 28.38
CA GLN A 555 1.20 18.08 28.33
C GLN A 555 2.56 17.38 28.39
N PRO A 556 3.60 17.87 27.66
CA PRO A 556 4.94 17.32 27.78
C PRO A 556 5.42 17.38 29.24
N LEU A 557 6.11 16.35 29.71
CA LEU A 557 6.67 16.32 31.06
C LEU A 557 7.74 17.42 31.25
N SER A 558 8.44 17.80 30.18
CA SER A 558 9.42 18.89 30.15
C SER A 558 8.86 20.26 30.58
N ASP A 559 7.54 20.49 30.42
CA ASP A 559 6.89 21.73 30.86
C ASP A 559 6.89 21.91 32.39
N TYR A 560 7.15 20.85 33.16
CA TYR A 560 7.13 20.86 34.64
C TYR A 560 8.55 20.81 35.19
N GLN A 561 9.13 21.97 35.55
CA GLN A 561 10.43 22.06 36.20
C GLN A 561 10.36 21.70 37.67
N ALA A 562 11.37 20.97 38.18
CA ALA A 562 11.50 20.61 39.58
C ALA A 562 11.69 21.87 40.44
N GLN A 563 11.00 21.97 41.61
CA GLN A 563 11.09 23.10 42.56
C GLN A 563 11.50 22.58 43.95
N ARG A 564 12.19 23.43 44.70
CA ARG A 564 12.58 23.12 46.09
C ARG A 564 11.33 23.07 47.03
N ARG A 565 11.41 22.25 48.08
CA ARG A 565 10.42 22.11 49.12
C ARG A 565 9.93 23.46 49.66
N GLY A 566 8.60 23.67 49.81
CA GLY A 566 7.98 24.88 50.33
C GLY A 566 7.90 26.05 49.34
N GLY A 567 8.18 25.82 48.00
CA GLY A 567 7.99 26.81 46.93
C GLY A 567 6.49 27.08 46.69
N ARG A 568 6.17 28.24 46.07
CA ARG A 568 4.86 28.49 45.49
C ARG A 568 4.80 27.75 44.16
N GLY A 569 3.86 26.86 44.00
CA GLY A 569 3.62 26.07 42.75
C GLY A 569 3.26 26.98 41.60
N LYS A 570 3.38 26.42 40.38
CA LYS A 570 2.86 27.02 39.14
C LYS A 570 1.44 26.47 38.90
N SER A 571 0.51 27.31 38.47
CA SER A 571 -0.84 26.90 38.11
C SER A 571 -0.77 25.93 36.92
N ALA A 572 -1.33 24.72 37.01
CA ALA A 572 -1.40 23.73 35.96
C ALA A 572 -2.48 24.05 34.92
N THR A 573 -3.50 24.80 35.34
CA THR A 573 -4.61 25.29 34.53
C THR A 573 -5.11 26.62 35.03
N SER A 574 -5.45 27.56 34.10
CA SER A 574 -6.26 28.72 34.48
C SER A 574 -7.71 28.27 34.49
N MET A 575 -8.19 27.84 35.63
CA MET A 575 -9.61 27.44 35.78
C MET A 575 -10.49 28.64 35.99
N LYS A 576 -11.55 28.76 35.22
CA LYS A 576 -12.73 29.54 35.57
C LYS A 576 -13.68 28.58 36.31
N ASP A 577 -13.98 28.89 37.56
CA ASP A 577 -15.01 28.32 38.41
C ASP A 577 -14.99 26.78 38.60
N ASP A 578 -14.63 26.30 39.77
CA ASP A 578 -14.95 25.04 40.45
C ASP A 578 -14.54 23.68 39.82
N ASP A 579 -13.66 23.62 38.82
CA ASP A 579 -13.22 22.34 38.28
C ASP A 579 -11.83 21.94 38.85
N ILE A 580 -11.75 20.79 39.53
CA ILE A 580 -10.57 20.30 40.24
C ILE A 580 -9.89 19.20 39.41
N ILE A 581 -8.54 19.18 39.35
CA ILE A 581 -7.80 18.06 38.78
C ILE A 581 -7.95 16.85 39.70
N GLN A 582 -8.60 15.78 39.24
CA GLN A 582 -8.85 14.56 40.00
C GLN A 582 -7.74 13.51 39.75
N HIS A 583 -7.27 13.37 38.50
CA HIS A 583 -6.23 12.42 38.13
C HIS A 583 -5.10 13.09 37.40
N LEU A 584 -3.88 12.74 37.79
CA LEU A 584 -2.64 13.12 37.17
C LEU A 584 -1.78 11.87 36.98
N ILE A 585 -1.36 11.59 35.74
CA ILE A 585 -0.61 10.39 35.38
C ILE A 585 0.51 10.79 34.45
N VAL A 586 1.71 10.26 34.68
CA VAL A 586 2.84 10.34 33.76
C VAL A 586 2.91 9.05 32.99
N ALA A 587 2.85 9.14 31.67
CA ALA A 587 2.91 7.99 30.78
C ALA A 587 3.52 8.37 29.43
N SER A 588 4.05 7.36 28.69
CA SER A 588 4.35 7.55 27.26
C SER A 588 3.07 7.88 26.48
N ASN A 589 3.15 8.79 25.52
CA ASN A 589 2.02 9.08 24.65
C ASN A 589 1.57 7.86 23.83
N HIS A 590 2.42 6.85 23.63
CA HIS A 590 2.09 5.56 23.00
C HIS A 590 1.45 4.54 23.95
N ALA A 591 1.42 4.83 25.26
CA ALA A 591 0.86 3.91 26.24
C ALA A 591 -0.65 3.72 26.05
N THR A 592 -1.11 2.52 26.40
CA THR A 592 -2.54 2.23 26.57
C THR A 592 -2.93 2.59 28.00
N VAL A 593 -4.05 3.25 28.15
CA VAL A 593 -4.61 3.59 29.46
C VAL A 593 -5.90 2.83 29.66
N LEU A 594 -6.01 2.11 30.78
CA LEU A 594 -7.26 1.53 31.24
C LEU A 594 -7.94 2.51 32.20
N CYS A 595 -9.09 3.04 31.78
CA CYS A 595 -9.90 3.97 32.57
C CYS A 595 -10.99 3.20 33.30
N PHE A 596 -10.90 3.11 34.63
CA PHE A 596 -11.88 2.44 35.48
C PHE A 596 -12.89 3.48 35.97
N THR A 597 -14.15 3.10 36.00
CA THR A 597 -15.24 4.00 36.39
C THR A 597 -15.84 3.68 37.72
N ASN A 598 -16.56 4.65 38.29
CA ASN A 598 -17.30 4.53 39.55
C ASN A 598 -18.30 3.37 39.55
N VAL A 599 -18.81 2.94 38.37
CA VAL A 599 -19.74 1.82 38.22
C VAL A 599 -19.03 0.46 37.99
N GLY A 600 -17.71 0.41 38.14
CA GLY A 600 -16.93 -0.81 38.02
C GLY A 600 -16.73 -1.30 36.59
N LYS A 601 -16.89 -0.44 35.60
CA LYS A 601 -16.52 -0.69 34.20
C LYS A 601 -15.09 -0.21 33.93
N VAL A 602 -14.47 -0.75 32.87
CA VAL A 602 -13.16 -0.34 32.36
C VAL A 602 -13.26 -0.04 30.86
N TYR A 603 -12.65 1.04 30.43
CA TYR A 603 -12.51 1.47 29.04
C TYR A 603 -11.05 1.51 28.68
N ARG A 604 -10.75 1.34 27.41
CA ARG A 604 -9.40 1.46 26.85
C ARG A 604 -9.26 2.76 26.06
N LEU A 605 -8.22 3.54 26.34
CA LEU A 605 -7.87 4.77 25.66
C LEU A 605 -6.38 4.75 25.34
N ARG A 606 -5.99 5.27 24.17
CA ARG A 606 -4.60 5.54 23.83
C ARG A 606 -4.23 6.96 24.25
N VAL A 607 -3.09 7.16 24.88
CA VAL A 607 -2.69 8.47 25.39
C VAL A 607 -2.63 9.51 24.29
N PHE A 608 -2.13 9.18 23.09
CA PHE A 608 -2.09 10.10 21.94
C PHE A 608 -3.47 10.51 21.40
N GLU A 609 -4.56 9.85 21.78
CA GLU A 609 -5.92 10.25 21.41
C GLU A 609 -6.42 11.43 22.26
N VAL A 610 -5.78 11.66 23.41
CA VAL A 610 -6.05 12.79 24.26
C VAL A 610 -5.34 14.02 23.73
N PRO A 611 -6.04 15.15 23.48
CA PRO A 611 -5.41 16.32 22.88
C PRO A 611 -4.34 16.91 23.77
N GLN A 612 -3.20 17.25 23.14
CA GLN A 612 -2.16 18.07 23.76
C GLN A 612 -2.68 19.52 23.90
N ALA A 613 -2.54 20.11 25.06
CA ALA A 613 -3.04 21.43 25.31
C ALA A 613 -2.13 22.22 26.27
N SER A 614 -2.07 23.54 26.10
CA SER A 614 -1.31 24.41 26.98
C SER A 614 -1.80 24.39 28.44
N ARG A 615 -1.00 24.85 29.39
CA ARG A 615 -1.34 24.90 30.82
C ARG A 615 -2.68 25.59 31.11
N GLY A 616 -3.00 26.68 30.41
CA GLY A 616 -4.26 27.43 30.59
C GLY A 616 -5.49 26.88 29.88
N ALA A 617 -5.36 25.85 29.06
CA ALA A 617 -6.48 25.29 28.31
C ALA A 617 -7.22 24.21 29.12
N LYS A 618 -8.57 24.13 28.97
CA LYS A 618 -9.41 23.14 29.64
C LYS A 618 -9.21 21.71 29.18
N GLY A 619 -8.74 21.50 27.94
CA GLY A 619 -8.69 20.19 27.31
C GLY A 619 -10.01 19.81 26.63
N ARG A 620 -10.24 18.49 26.44
CA ARG A 620 -11.43 17.94 25.79
C ARG A 620 -12.24 17.11 26.76
N PRO A 621 -13.60 17.17 26.74
CA PRO A 621 -14.41 16.33 27.58
C PRO A 621 -14.13 14.85 27.33
N ILE A 622 -13.90 14.07 28.39
CA ILE A 622 -13.57 12.64 28.31
C ILE A 622 -14.73 11.82 27.71
N VAL A 623 -15.97 12.28 27.85
CA VAL A 623 -17.15 11.69 27.21
C VAL A 623 -17.12 11.74 25.68
N ASN A 624 -16.27 12.61 25.09
CA ASN A 624 -16.01 12.63 23.65
C ASN A 624 -14.93 11.63 23.22
N LEU A 625 -14.20 11.08 24.18
CA LEU A 625 -13.14 10.08 23.97
C LEU A 625 -13.61 8.67 24.36
N LEU A 626 -14.42 8.57 25.41
CA LEU A 626 -14.96 7.32 25.94
C LEU A 626 -16.50 7.40 25.98
N PRO A 627 -17.23 6.36 25.55
CA PRO A 627 -18.70 6.32 25.56
C PRO A 627 -19.21 6.04 26.97
N LEU A 628 -19.08 7.01 27.87
CA LEU A 628 -19.53 6.93 29.27
C LEU A 628 -21.04 7.15 29.35
N ASP A 629 -21.71 6.45 30.30
CA ASP A 629 -23.11 6.65 30.62
C ASP A 629 -23.32 7.97 31.42
N ALA A 630 -24.56 8.49 31.48
CA ALA A 630 -24.86 9.82 32.03
C ALA A 630 -24.37 10.09 33.47
N ASN A 631 -24.20 9.06 34.31
CA ASN A 631 -23.72 9.16 35.69
C ASN A 631 -22.39 8.40 35.91
N GLU A 632 -21.69 8.09 34.83
CA GLU A 632 -20.42 7.35 34.86
C GLU A 632 -19.23 8.31 34.86
N THR A 633 -18.38 8.22 35.88
CA THR A 633 -17.17 9.04 36.02
C THR A 633 -15.93 8.14 36.09
N VAL A 634 -14.81 8.59 35.56
CA VAL A 634 -13.54 7.87 35.67
C VAL A 634 -12.97 8.09 37.05
N THR A 635 -12.78 7.00 37.80
CA THR A 635 -12.31 7.01 39.20
C THR A 635 -10.88 6.50 39.36
N ALA A 636 -10.36 5.71 38.42
CA ALA A 636 -9.01 5.26 38.44
C ALA A 636 -8.48 5.09 37.01
N ILE A 637 -7.22 5.38 36.81
CA ILE A 637 -6.57 5.32 35.48
C ILE A 637 -5.25 4.57 35.62
N LEU A 638 -5.04 3.54 34.75
CA LEU A 638 -3.90 2.66 34.81
C LEU A 638 -3.16 2.67 33.47
N PRO A 639 -1.97 3.25 33.40
CA PRO A 639 -1.17 3.23 32.17
C PRO A 639 -0.49 1.87 31.99
N LEU A 640 -0.47 1.38 30.74
CA LEU A 640 0.08 0.08 30.35
C LEU A 640 0.87 0.19 29.07
N LYS A 641 2.03 -0.48 28.98
CA LYS A 641 2.74 -0.72 27.73
C LYS A 641 2.23 -2.01 27.05
N ASP A 642 2.18 -3.11 27.82
CA ASP A 642 1.80 -4.45 27.35
C ASP A 642 0.93 -5.18 28.38
N PHE A 643 0.41 -6.37 28.01
CA PHE A 643 -0.39 -7.24 28.86
C PHE A 643 0.34 -8.56 29.16
N PRO A 644 1.44 -8.54 29.97
CA PRO A 644 2.21 -9.73 30.27
C PRO A 644 1.38 -10.76 31.08
N GLU A 645 1.66 -12.04 30.81
CA GLU A 645 1.12 -13.16 31.58
C GLU A 645 1.64 -13.12 33.03
N ASN A 646 0.89 -13.70 33.96
CA ASN A 646 1.17 -13.74 35.41
C ASN A 646 1.23 -12.37 36.11
N HIS A 647 0.65 -11.33 35.48
CA HIS A 647 0.36 -10.06 36.13
C HIS A 647 -1.12 -9.92 36.40
N TYR A 648 -1.43 -9.13 37.43
CA TYR A 648 -2.80 -8.96 37.89
C TYR A 648 -3.14 -7.48 38.03
N VAL A 649 -4.41 -7.19 37.88
CA VAL A 649 -5.01 -5.91 38.26
C VAL A 649 -5.59 -6.07 39.65
N PHE A 650 -4.99 -5.38 40.60
CA PHE A 650 -5.45 -5.33 41.96
C PHE A 650 -6.31 -4.08 42.15
N MET A 651 -7.52 -4.23 42.72
CA MET A 651 -8.51 -3.17 42.86
C MET A 651 -8.92 -3.05 44.32
N ALA A 652 -9.17 -1.81 44.77
CA ALA A 652 -9.68 -1.53 46.09
C ALA A 652 -10.83 -0.53 46.05
N THR A 653 -11.84 -0.73 46.90
CA THR A 653 -13.02 0.14 47.01
C THR A 653 -13.00 0.97 48.27
N ALA A 654 -13.79 2.05 48.31
CA ALA A 654 -13.90 2.91 49.48
C ALA A 654 -14.38 2.18 50.73
N SER A 655 -15.23 1.17 50.58
CA SER A 655 -15.69 0.31 51.67
C SER A 655 -14.64 -0.67 52.22
N GLY A 656 -13.43 -0.72 51.60
CA GLY A 656 -12.34 -1.59 51.98
C GLY A 656 -12.42 -2.99 51.40
N THR A 657 -13.20 -3.19 50.32
CA THR A 657 -13.23 -4.43 49.54
C THR A 657 -12.08 -4.42 48.56
N VAL A 658 -11.42 -5.58 48.38
CA VAL A 658 -10.31 -5.74 47.43
C VAL A 658 -10.54 -6.91 46.49
N LYS A 659 -9.98 -6.83 45.31
CA LYS A 659 -10.11 -7.84 44.26
C LYS A 659 -8.86 -7.92 43.42
N ARG A 660 -8.51 -9.14 42.99
CA ARG A 660 -7.38 -9.40 42.09
C ARG A 660 -7.90 -10.14 40.85
N VAL A 661 -7.58 -9.63 39.65
CA VAL A 661 -7.96 -10.17 38.35
C VAL A 661 -6.73 -10.27 37.45
N GLU A 662 -6.57 -11.34 36.67
CA GLU A 662 -5.50 -11.49 35.70
C GLU A 662 -5.51 -10.37 34.67
N LEU A 663 -4.34 -9.74 34.43
CA LEU A 663 -4.20 -8.59 33.51
C LEU A 663 -4.61 -8.93 32.07
N VAL A 664 -4.31 -10.15 31.61
CA VAL A 664 -4.65 -10.63 30.25
C VAL A 664 -6.17 -10.57 30.00
N GLN A 665 -7.02 -10.66 31.04
CA GLN A 665 -8.49 -10.53 30.87
C GLN A 665 -8.94 -9.13 30.43
N PHE A 666 -8.06 -8.14 30.44
CA PHE A 666 -8.29 -6.76 30.00
C PHE A 666 -7.61 -6.42 28.67
N SER A 667 -6.99 -7.37 27.97
CA SER A 667 -6.34 -7.15 26.67
C SER A 667 -7.34 -6.75 25.57
N ASN A 668 -8.56 -7.27 25.61
CA ASN A 668 -9.62 -7.04 24.64
C ASN A 668 -10.81 -6.30 25.26
N VAL A 669 -10.62 -5.03 25.59
CA VAL A 669 -11.70 -4.15 26.05
C VAL A 669 -12.46 -3.63 24.83
N ARG A 670 -13.76 -3.91 24.77
CA ARG A 670 -14.65 -3.42 23.69
C ARG A 670 -14.87 -1.92 23.81
N SER A 671 -15.25 -1.25 22.72
CA SER A 671 -15.53 0.18 22.69
C SER A 671 -16.62 0.62 23.69
N ASN A 672 -17.60 -0.25 24.00
CA ASN A 672 -18.69 0.01 24.98
C ASN A 672 -18.30 -0.30 26.44
N GLY A 673 -17.01 -0.50 26.70
CA GLY A 673 -16.51 -0.85 28.03
C GLY A 673 -16.66 -2.32 28.40
N LEU A 674 -16.03 -2.70 29.50
CA LEU A 674 -16.00 -4.05 30.04
C LEU A 674 -16.20 -3.99 31.57
N ARG A 675 -17.02 -4.85 32.15
CA ARG A 675 -17.16 -4.91 33.61
C ARG A 675 -15.87 -5.46 34.25
N ALA A 676 -15.28 -4.70 35.18
CA ALA A 676 -14.04 -5.03 35.87
C ALA A 676 -14.32 -5.58 37.30
N ILE A 677 -15.29 -4.99 37.98
CA ILE A 677 -15.70 -5.39 39.32
C ILE A 677 -17.23 -5.18 39.47
N GLU A 678 -17.89 -5.97 40.26
CA GLU A 678 -19.26 -5.73 40.71
C GLU A 678 -19.21 -5.03 42.04
N LEU A 679 -19.69 -3.79 42.09
CA LEU A 679 -19.75 -2.95 43.30
C LEU A 679 -21.06 -3.15 44.05
N ASN A 680 -21.01 -3.00 45.38
CA ASN A 680 -22.22 -2.87 46.21
C ASN A 680 -22.83 -1.47 46.01
N GLU A 681 -24.10 -1.29 46.43
CA GLU A 681 -24.76 0.00 46.43
C GLU A 681 -23.95 0.98 47.30
N GLU A 682 -23.78 2.22 46.84
CA GLU A 682 -23.00 3.31 47.45
C GLU A 682 -21.46 3.12 47.53
N ASP A 683 -20.90 1.98 47.11
CA ASP A 683 -19.43 1.79 47.11
C ASP A 683 -18.79 2.33 45.80
N THR A 684 -17.57 2.79 45.94
CA THR A 684 -16.81 3.33 44.78
C THR A 684 -15.43 2.72 44.71
N LEU A 685 -14.94 2.54 43.49
CA LEU A 685 -13.57 2.10 43.24
C LEU A 685 -12.59 3.27 43.52
N ILE A 686 -11.62 3.08 44.44
CA ILE A 686 -10.67 4.15 44.83
C ILE A 686 -9.28 4.02 44.22
N GLY A 687 -8.88 2.83 43.85
CA GLY A 687 -7.53 2.60 43.35
C GLY A 687 -7.41 1.29 42.61
N VAL A 688 -6.51 1.30 41.65
CA VAL A 688 -6.16 0.16 40.80
C VAL A 688 -4.65 0.12 40.70
N ALA A 689 -4.05 -1.06 40.78
CA ALA A 689 -2.61 -1.24 40.58
C ALA A 689 -2.31 -2.53 39.81
N ILE A 690 -1.20 -2.56 39.12
CA ILE A 690 -0.66 -3.80 38.52
C ILE A 690 0.21 -4.50 39.56
N THR A 691 0.09 -5.81 39.66
CA THR A 691 0.87 -6.64 40.55
C THR A 691 1.39 -7.90 39.81
N ASP A 692 2.50 -8.48 40.30
CA ASP A 692 3.14 -9.67 39.74
C ASP A 692 2.78 -10.98 40.46
N GLY A 693 1.85 -10.93 41.37
CA GLY A 693 1.43 -12.07 42.16
C GLY A 693 2.23 -12.35 43.43
N LYS A 694 3.27 -11.54 43.73
CA LYS A 694 4.17 -11.71 44.89
C LYS A 694 4.32 -10.44 45.72
N GLN A 695 3.60 -9.38 45.39
CA GLN A 695 3.73 -8.07 45.99
C GLN A 695 3.06 -7.98 47.38
N GLN A 696 3.42 -6.96 48.12
CA GLN A 696 2.78 -6.57 49.37
C GLN A 696 1.81 -5.42 49.09
N ILE A 697 0.60 -5.51 49.66
CA ILE A 697 -0.47 -4.53 49.47
C ILE A 697 -0.66 -3.74 50.75
N MET A 698 -0.77 -2.42 50.60
CA MET A 698 -1.14 -1.53 51.69
C MET A 698 -2.41 -0.75 51.33
N LEU A 699 -3.37 -0.70 52.29
CA LEU A 699 -4.56 0.12 52.22
C LEU A 699 -4.50 1.17 53.29
N PHE A 700 -4.85 2.41 52.94
CA PHE A 700 -4.83 3.55 53.86
C PHE A 700 -6.22 4.15 54.00
N SER A 701 -6.65 4.44 55.24
CA SER A 701 -7.92 5.14 55.51
C SER A 701 -7.72 6.64 55.72
N ASN A 702 -8.76 7.44 55.49
CA ASN A 702 -8.78 8.89 55.76
C ASN A 702 -8.40 9.24 57.20
N GLU A 703 -8.63 8.36 58.17
CA GLU A 703 -8.23 8.50 59.54
C GLU A 703 -6.70 8.34 59.80
N GLY A 704 -5.92 8.08 58.75
CA GLY A 704 -4.49 7.86 58.86
C GLY A 704 -4.10 6.46 59.36
N LYS A 705 -4.98 5.47 59.29
CA LYS A 705 -4.66 4.05 59.54
C LYS A 705 -4.25 3.32 58.27
N ALA A 706 -3.37 2.31 58.39
CA ALA A 706 -2.96 1.46 57.28
C ALA A 706 -2.94 -0.02 57.65
N ILE A 707 -3.26 -0.89 56.70
CA ILE A 707 -3.07 -2.34 56.79
C ILE A 707 -2.11 -2.81 55.71
N ARG A 708 -1.17 -3.69 56.07
CA ARG A 708 -0.26 -4.33 55.14
C ARG A 708 -0.51 -5.83 55.11
N PHE A 709 -0.69 -6.43 53.94
CA PHE A 709 -0.90 -7.87 53.75
C PHE A 709 -0.29 -8.35 52.42
N ALA A 710 -0.04 -9.65 52.32
CA ALA A 710 0.46 -10.24 51.09
C ALA A 710 -0.63 -10.30 50.02
N GLU A 711 -0.30 -9.97 48.77
CA GLU A 711 -1.20 -10.10 47.62
C GLU A 711 -1.82 -11.50 47.52
N THR A 712 -1.06 -12.54 47.90
CA THR A 712 -1.51 -13.94 47.85
C THR A 712 -2.68 -14.24 48.80
N ASP A 713 -2.96 -13.39 49.81
CA ASP A 713 -4.10 -13.50 50.67
C ASP A 713 -5.44 -13.22 49.93
N VAL A 714 -5.34 -12.64 48.72
CA VAL A 714 -6.47 -12.38 47.82
C VAL A 714 -6.36 -13.32 46.61
N ARG A 715 -7.26 -14.31 46.54
CA ARG A 715 -7.30 -15.22 45.38
C ARG A 715 -7.59 -14.46 44.07
N ALA A 716 -7.06 -14.92 42.94
CA ALA A 716 -7.46 -14.43 41.64
C ALA A 716 -8.93 -14.75 41.37
N MET A 717 -9.69 -13.78 40.88
CA MET A 717 -11.15 -13.87 40.67
C MET A 717 -11.51 -13.42 39.25
N GLY A 718 -12.66 -13.90 38.76
CA GLY A 718 -13.20 -13.42 37.48
C GLY A 718 -13.68 -11.96 37.57
N ARG A 719 -13.78 -11.28 36.42
CA ARG A 719 -14.15 -9.85 36.33
C ARG A 719 -15.47 -9.48 36.98
N THR A 720 -16.46 -10.37 37.02
CA THR A 720 -17.81 -10.14 37.57
C THR A 720 -17.94 -10.42 39.07
N ALA A 721 -16.87 -10.77 39.78
CA ALA A 721 -16.91 -11.00 41.23
C ALA A 721 -16.91 -9.68 42.00
N LYS A 722 -17.51 -9.68 43.21
CA LYS A 722 -17.55 -8.51 44.10
C LYS A 722 -16.25 -8.25 44.85
N GLY A 723 -15.40 -9.24 45.03
CA GLY A 723 -14.17 -9.14 45.83
C GLY A 723 -14.28 -9.71 47.25
N VAL A 724 -13.28 -9.41 48.08
CA VAL A 724 -13.17 -9.85 49.46
C VAL A 724 -12.75 -8.67 50.36
N ARG A 725 -13.03 -8.74 51.67
CA ARG A 725 -12.68 -7.67 52.59
C ARG A 725 -11.15 -7.56 52.73
N GLY A 726 -10.60 -6.37 52.42
CA GLY A 726 -9.20 -6.01 52.61
C GLY A 726 -8.89 -5.33 53.91
N MET A 727 -9.66 -4.31 54.29
CA MET A 727 -9.55 -3.56 55.54
C MET A 727 -10.94 -3.29 56.14
N ARG A 728 -11.05 -3.27 57.46
CA ARG A 728 -12.31 -2.93 58.16
C ARG A 728 -12.35 -1.43 58.38
N VAL A 729 -13.34 -0.77 57.82
CA VAL A 729 -13.64 0.67 57.95
C VAL A 729 -15.09 0.85 58.29
N SER A 730 -15.47 1.97 58.98
CA SER A 730 -16.83 2.32 59.32
C SER A 730 -17.44 3.13 58.17
N PHE A 731 -17.80 2.46 57.06
CA PHE A 731 -18.46 3.07 55.93
C PHE A 731 -19.95 3.19 56.19
N ALA A 732 -20.58 4.31 55.79
CA ALA A 732 -21.96 4.67 56.12
C ALA A 732 -22.96 3.50 56.16
N SER A 733 -23.80 3.51 57.15
CA SER A 733 -24.74 2.48 57.57
C SER A 733 -25.63 1.97 56.43
N SER A 734 -25.25 0.87 55.82
CA SER A 734 -26.19 -0.11 55.31
C SER A 734 -25.78 -1.48 55.86
N VAL A 735 -26.73 -2.08 56.58
CA VAL A 735 -26.65 -3.43 57.11
C VAL A 735 -26.34 -4.40 55.96
N LEU A 736 -25.11 -4.75 55.77
CA LEU A 736 -24.75 -5.88 54.97
C LEU A 736 -24.74 -7.12 55.84
N GLU A 737 -25.84 -7.87 55.80
CA GLU A 737 -25.83 -9.29 56.11
C GLU A 737 -24.90 -10.00 55.12
N VAL A 738 -23.63 -10.16 55.50
CA VAL A 738 -22.72 -11.07 54.87
C VAL A 738 -22.88 -12.40 55.54
N GLU A 739 -23.38 -13.42 54.79
CA GLU A 739 -23.38 -14.81 55.24
C GLU A 739 -22.04 -15.17 55.88
N GLU A 740 -22.11 -15.52 57.14
CA GLU A 740 -21.00 -16.06 57.93
C GLU A 740 -20.62 -17.45 57.43
N THR A 741 -19.67 -17.51 56.55
CA THR A 741 -18.86 -18.73 56.33
C THR A 741 -17.42 -18.32 56.12
N ASP A 742 -16.72 -17.97 57.16
CA ASP A 742 -15.29 -18.14 57.36
C ASP A 742 -14.94 -17.65 58.79
N ILE A 743 -15.18 -18.52 59.76
CA ILE A 743 -14.70 -18.37 61.14
C ILE A 743 -13.19 -18.57 61.10
N ILE A 744 -12.42 -17.53 61.35
CA ILE A 744 -11.01 -17.66 61.75
C ILE A 744 -10.86 -17.11 63.17
N GLU A 745 -10.34 -17.99 63.97
CA GLU A 745 -10.10 -17.88 65.39
C GLU A 745 -9.50 -16.55 65.86
N ASN A 746 -10.01 -16.09 67.00
CA ASN A 746 -9.56 -14.95 67.79
C ASN A 746 -8.10 -15.10 68.18
N ASP A 747 -7.29 -14.06 67.94
CA ASP A 747 -6.12 -13.77 68.72
C ASP A 747 -6.39 -12.48 69.48
N GLU A 748 -6.69 -12.66 70.77
CA GLU A 748 -6.80 -11.60 71.76
C GLU A 748 -5.40 -11.05 72.06
N SER A 749 -5.18 -9.78 71.77
CA SER A 749 -4.25 -8.92 72.50
C SER A 749 -4.89 -7.54 72.63
N ASP A 750 -5.46 -7.36 73.76
CA ASP A 750 -5.99 -6.14 74.37
C ASP A 750 -4.84 -5.08 74.55
N ASP A 751 -5.05 -3.88 74.05
CA ASP A 751 -4.45 -2.66 74.61
C ASP A 751 -5.52 -1.60 74.55
N GLY A 752 -6.13 -1.37 75.69
CA GLY A 752 -7.21 -0.39 75.85
C GLY A 752 -6.73 1.05 75.72
N ASP A 753 -7.50 1.81 74.92
CA ASP A 753 -7.80 3.20 75.22
C ASP A 753 -9.18 3.54 74.55
N ASP A 754 -10.17 3.44 75.35
CA ASP A 754 -11.53 3.96 75.11
C ASP A 754 -11.49 5.48 75.14
N VAL A 755 -11.49 6.09 73.97
CA VAL A 755 -11.81 7.49 73.71
C VAL A 755 -13.08 7.51 72.87
N ALA A 756 -14.11 8.21 73.32
CA ALA A 756 -15.40 8.34 72.72
C ALA A 756 -15.43 8.44 71.23
N GLU A 757 -16.10 7.47 70.58
CA GLU A 757 -16.34 7.45 69.12
C GLU A 757 -17.30 8.61 68.73
N LEU A 758 -16.78 9.71 68.24
CA LEU A 758 -17.44 10.55 67.27
C LEU A 758 -17.73 9.73 66.03
N ASN A 759 -18.94 9.73 65.51
CA ASN A 759 -19.39 9.09 64.29
C ASN A 759 -18.64 9.67 63.05
N VAL A 760 -17.37 9.35 62.88
CA VAL A 760 -16.59 9.70 61.71
C VAL A 760 -16.70 8.55 60.70
N ILE A 761 -17.23 8.85 59.53
CA ILE A 761 -17.29 7.93 58.41
C ILE A 761 -15.86 7.66 57.95
N SER A 762 -15.38 6.43 58.19
CA SER A 762 -14.06 5.98 57.77
C SER A 762 -14.14 5.33 56.38
N ARG A 763 -13.26 5.74 55.45
CA ARG A 763 -13.16 5.22 54.07
C ARG A 763 -11.71 4.97 53.71
N ILE A 764 -11.48 4.05 52.76
CA ILE A 764 -10.18 3.88 52.17
C ILE A 764 -9.92 5.02 51.17
N VAL A 765 -8.71 5.59 51.20
CA VAL A 765 -8.27 6.70 50.32
C VAL A 765 -7.12 6.33 49.42
N SER A 766 -6.33 5.30 49.75
CA SER A 766 -5.21 4.85 48.91
C SER A 766 -5.00 3.36 48.96
N LEU A 767 -4.70 2.82 47.77
CA LEU A 767 -4.15 1.50 47.51
C LEU A 767 -2.67 1.67 47.07
N VAL A 768 -1.74 1.09 47.79
CA VAL A 768 -0.32 1.16 47.50
C VAL A 768 0.27 -0.24 47.40
N VAL A 769 0.96 -0.50 46.31
CA VAL A 769 1.78 -1.71 46.13
C VAL A 769 3.18 -1.38 46.64
N VAL A 770 3.70 -2.11 47.58
CA VAL A 770 4.98 -1.83 48.20
C VAL A 770 5.97 -2.97 48.01
N PRO A 771 7.23 -2.70 47.72
CA PRO A 771 8.28 -3.71 47.76
C PRO A 771 8.56 -4.14 49.20
N GLU A 772 9.31 -5.21 49.41
CA GLU A 772 9.67 -5.68 50.76
C GLU A 772 10.49 -4.63 51.56
N THR A 773 11.34 -3.89 50.86
CA THR A 773 12.15 -2.77 51.35
C THR A 773 11.83 -1.51 50.57
N GLY A 774 11.57 -0.39 51.26
CA GLY A 774 11.24 0.89 50.65
C GLY A 774 10.55 1.81 51.65
N GLU A 775 10.06 2.92 51.23
CA GLU A 775 9.36 3.91 52.04
C GLU A 775 7.98 4.23 51.48
N VAL A 776 7.05 4.60 52.33
CA VAL A 776 5.74 5.12 51.95
C VAL A 776 5.64 6.58 52.38
N LEU A 777 5.27 7.44 51.48
CA LEU A 777 4.88 8.83 51.79
C LEU A 777 3.39 8.90 52.01
N CYS A 778 3.02 9.50 53.13
CA CYS A 778 1.64 9.88 53.47
C CYS A 778 1.48 11.39 53.33
N ALA A 779 0.39 11.86 52.69
CA ALA A 779 0.09 13.27 52.52
C ALA A 779 -1.31 13.62 53.02
N CYS A 780 -1.43 14.68 53.79
CA CYS A 780 -2.64 15.14 54.42
C CYS A 780 -3.20 16.41 53.80
N ALA A 781 -4.49 16.69 54.00
CA ALA A 781 -5.26 17.77 53.38
C ALA A 781 -4.66 19.16 53.56
N ASN A 782 -4.06 19.46 54.69
CA ASN A 782 -3.46 20.79 54.94
C ASN A 782 -2.01 20.93 54.45
N GLY A 783 -1.58 20.04 53.50
CA GLY A 783 -0.27 20.10 52.86
C GLY A 783 0.89 19.60 53.72
N TYR A 784 0.63 18.81 54.73
CA TYR A 784 1.63 18.13 55.58
C TYR A 784 1.78 16.66 55.14
N GLY A 785 2.96 16.10 55.32
CA GLY A 785 3.19 14.67 55.03
C GLY A 785 4.55 14.20 55.52
N LYS A 786 4.81 12.91 55.38
CA LYS A 786 6.04 12.30 55.85
C LYS A 786 6.38 11.03 55.12
N ARG A 787 7.61 10.64 55.11
CA ARG A 787 8.05 9.31 54.72
C ARG A 787 8.12 8.39 55.93
N THR A 788 7.79 7.11 55.71
CA THR A 788 7.90 6.07 56.74
C THR A 788 8.38 4.77 56.07
N PRO A 789 9.42 4.10 56.65
CA PRO A 789 9.89 2.81 56.12
C PRO A 789 8.76 1.77 56.10
N VAL A 790 8.68 0.99 55.05
CA VAL A 790 7.70 -0.11 54.90
C VAL A 790 7.84 -1.13 56.01
N GLY A 791 9.10 -1.35 56.51
CA GLY A 791 9.37 -2.24 57.62
C GLY A 791 8.72 -1.89 58.94
N ASP A 792 8.34 -0.60 59.16
CA ASP A 792 7.63 -0.15 60.36
C ASP A 792 6.17 -0.64 60.38
N PHE A 793 5.63 -1.10 59.27
CA PHE A 793 4.24 -1.60 59.15
C PHE A 793 4.25 -3.14 59.27
N PRO A 794 3.65 -3.72 60.34
CA PRO A 794 3.61 -5.18 60.48
C PRO A 794 2.73 -5.78 59.37
N THR A 795 3.22 -6.86 58.75
CA THR A 795 2.42 -7.66 57.82
C THR A 795 1.36 -8.45 58.61
N LYS A 796 0.08 -8.23 58.32
CA LYS A 796 -1.08 -8.86 58.95
C LYS A 796 -1.93 -9.54 57.86
N LYS A 797 -2.81 -10.44 58.22
CA LYS A 797 -3.84 -10.96 57.33
C LYS A 797 -4.82 -9.86 56.94
N ARG A 798 -5.41 -9.92 55.76
CA ARG A 798 -6.44 -8.97 55.29
C ARG A 798 -7.66 -8.92 56.19
N GLY A 799 -8.45 -7.81 56.15
CA GLY A 799 -9.70 -7.66 56.87
C GLY A 799 -9.60 -7.12 58.30
N GLY A 800 -8.39 -6.74 58.77
CA GLY A 800 -8.18 -6.12 60.09
C GLY A 800 -8.48 -4.61 60.14
N LYS A 801 -8.47 -3.97 61.36
CA LYS A 801 -8.62 -2.51 61.58
C LYS A 801 -7.38 -1.67 61.14
N GLY A 802 -6.21 -2.31 60.88
CA GLY A 802 -4.96 -1.61 60.55
C GLY A 802 -4.22 -1.06 61.77
N VAL A 803 -3.12 -0.33 61.49
CA VAL A 803 -2.28 0.39 62.46
C VAL A 803 -2.16 1.85 62.07
N ILE A 804 -1.84 2.75 63.02
CA ILE A 804 -1.64 4.18 62.72
C ILE A 804 -0.45 4.32 61.73
N ALA A 805 -0.67 4.95 60.58
CA ALA A 805 0.34 5.30 59.61
C ALA A 805 0.79 6.76 59.75
N ILE A 806 -0.16 7.67 60.01
CA ILE A 806 0.09 9.08 60.33
C ILE A 806 -0.93 9.51 61.34
N LYS A 807 -0.53 10.30 62.37
CA LYS A 807 -1.48 10.83 63.33
C LYS A 807 -2.14 12.07 62.75
N THR A 808 -3.45 11.93 62.41
CA THR A 808 -4.28 13.04 61.90
C THR A 808 -4.71 13.96 63.06
N SER A 809 -4.81 15.27 62.78
CA SER A 809 -5.21 16.33 63.72
C SER A 809 -5.65 17.57 62.91
N ASP A 810 -6.22 18.57 63.56
CA ASP A 810 -6.63 19.84 62.99
C ASP A 810 -5.47 20.56 62.27
N ARG A 811 -4.20 20.25 62.64
CA ARG A 811 -3.00 20.84 62.03
C ARG A 811 -2.75 20.32 60.61
N ASN A 812 -2.83 19.04 60.41
CA ASN A 812 -2.49 18.38 59.15
C ASN A 812 -3.70 17.90 58.33
N GLY A 813 -4.88 17.84 58.94
CA GLY A 813 -6.12 17.38 58.30
C GLY A 813 -6.18 15.86 58.10
N GLU A 814 -7.20 15.37 57.40
CA GLU A 814 -7.34 13.97 57.03
C GLU A 814 -6.25 13.50 56.07
N LEU A 815 -5.96 12.21 56.05
CA LEU A 815 -5.08 11.61 55.06
C LEU A 815 -5.77 11.63 53.68
N VAL A 816 -5.11 12.23 52.70
CA VAL A 816 -5.61 12.36 51.31
C VAL A 816 -5.05 11.27 50.40
N GLY A 817 -3.80 10.92 50.59
CA GLY A 817 -3.15 9.93 49.75
C GLY A 817 -1.84 9.39 50.34
N ALA A 818 -1.49 8.20 49.90
CA ALA A 818 -0.21 7.57 50.18
C ALA A 818 0.39 6.98 48.89
N VAL A 819 1.71 7.06 48.73
CA VAL A 819 2.44 6.54 47.55
C VAL A 819 3.72 5.85 48.00
N SER A 820 4.13 4.81 47.28
CA SER A 820 5.43 4.16 47.47
C SER A 820 6.53 4.99 46.81
N ILE A 821 7.62 5.25 47.51
CA ILE A 821 8.71 6.09 47.05
C ILE A 821 10.08 5.48 47.38
N ASP A 822 11.07 5.90 46.64
CA ASP A 822 12.48 5.75 46.93
C ASP A 822 13.22 7.10 46.71
N GLU A 823 14.51 7.15 47.06
CA GLU A 823 15.26 8.39 46.97
C GLU A 823 15.45 8.93 45.54
N SER A 824 15.31 8.07 44.50
CA SER A 824 15.42 8.44 43.08
C SER A 824 14.17 9.08 42.52
N LYS A 825 13.03 9.00 43.22
CA LYS A 825 11.74 9.48 42.74
C LYS A 825 11.46 10.93 43.13
N GLU A 826 10.57 11.55 42.37
CA GLU A 826 10.01 12.85 42.61
C GLU A 826 8.51 12.75 42.88
N LEU A 827 7.97 13.78 43.51
CA LEU A 827 6.58 13.86 43.93
C LEU A 827 5.87 15.00 43.20
N MET A 828 4.68 14.72 42.73
CA MET A 828 3.73 15.75 42.30
C MET A 828 2.58 15.86 43.28
N LEU A 829 2.39 17.06 43.85
CA LEU A 829 1.36 17.40 44.79
C LEU A 829 0.32 18.29 44.12
N ILE A 830 -0.96 17.98 44.30
CA ILE A 830 -2.07 18.66 43.63
C ILE A 830 -3.02 19.23 44.67
N SER A 831 -3.35 20.53 44.58
CA SER A 831 -4.39 21.17 45.41
C SER A 831 -5.70 21.31 44.65
N ASP A 832 -6.81 21.51 45.39
CA ASP A 832 -8.13 21.83 44.87
C ASP A 832 -8.15 23.18 44.08
N GLY A 833 -7.28 24.12 44.41
CA GLY A 833 -7.07 25.34 43.64
C GLY A 833 -6.29 25.16 42.32
N GLY A 834 -5.97 23.94 41.92
CA GLY A 834 -5.24 23.63 40.71
C GLY A 834 -3.74 23.93 40.77
N THR A 835 -3.19 24.13 41.96
CA THR A 835 -1.77 24.35 42.17
C THR A 835 -1.03 23.00 42.11
N LEU A 836 0.02 22.92 41.29
CA LEU A 836 0.84 21.74 41.11
C LEU A 836 2.28 22.04 41.58
N VAL A 837 2.80 21.16 42.46
CA VAL A 837 4.18 21.25 42.92
C VAL A 837 4.91 19.97 42.66
N ARG A 838 6.09 20.04 42.00
CA ARG A 838 7.01 18.94 41.83
C ARG A 838 8.18 19.11 42.82
N THR A 839 8.45 18.12 43.67
CA THR A 839 9.53 18.14 44.66
C THR A 839 10.23 16.80 44.71
N ARG A 840 11.48 16.76 45.09
CA ARG A 840 12.24 15.51 45.20
C ARG A 840 11.81 14.76 46.48
N ALA A 841 11.68 13.42 46.38
CA ALA A 841 11.32 12.59 47.53
C ALA A 841 12.38 12.70 48.67
N SER A 842 13.67 12.84 48.33
CA SER A 842 14.78 12.98 49.29
C SER A 842 14.65 14.20 50.22
N GLU A 843 13.86 15.25 49.81
CA GLU A 843 13.67 16.46 50.62
C GLU A 843 12.63 16.26 51.72
N VAL A 844 11.85 15.18 51.72
CA VAL A 844 10.85 14.90 52.74
C VAL A 844 11.46 14.09 53.89
N ALA A 845 11.29 14.52 55.12
CA ALA A 845 11.86 13.84 56.30
C ALA A 845 11.26 12.45 56.53
N THR A 846 12.11 11.46 56.79
CA THR A 846 11.69 10.09 57.21
C THR A 846 11.41 10.09 58.69
N THR A 847 10.24 9.64 59.11
CA THR A 847 9.80 9.63 60.50
C THR A 847 8.95 8.40 60.82
N GLY A 848 8.90 8.02 62.09
CA GLY A 848 8.10 6.87 62.58
C GLY A 848 6.60 7.08 62.40
N ARG A 849 5.78 6.02 62.46
CA ARG A 849 4.34 5.96 62.18
C ARG A 849 3.49 7.00 62.96
N ASN A 850 3.75 7.28 64.22
CA ASN A 850 2.95 8.14 65.08
C ASN A 850 3.19 9.65 64.94
N ALA A 851 4.04 10.07 64.01
CA ALA A 851 4.34 11.47 63.74
C ALA A 851 3.27 12.15 62.87
N GLN A 852 3.10 13.50 63.06
CA GLN A 852 2.13 14.30 62.29
C GLN A 852 2.69 14.77 60.90
N GLY A 853 3.97 14.54 60.61
CA GLY A 853 4.64 14.94 59.38
C GLY A 853 5.16 16.38 59.34
N VAL A 854 5.79 16.71 58.21
CA VAL A 854 6.37 18.04 57.90
C VAL A 854 5.59 18.68 56.78
N ARG A 855 5.71 19.97 56.57
CA ARG A 855 5.02 20.72 55.53
C ARG A 855 5.66 20.38 54.16
N LEU A 856 4.88 19.82 53.24
CA LEU A 856 5.28 19.46 51.87
C LEU A 856 5.04 20.64 50.90
N ILE A 857 3.89 21.32 51.06
CA ILE A 857 3.45 22.41 50.24
C ILE A 857 2.84 23.53 51.11
N ARG A 858 2.96 24.79 50.68
CA ARG A 858 2.22 25.92 51.25
C ARG A 858 0.95 26.13 50.44
N LEU A 859 -0.17 25.90 51.05
CA LEU A 859 -1.50 26.16 50.53
C LEU A 859 -2.01 27.53 50.98
N SER A 860 -2.88 28.19 50.22
CA SER A 860 -3.62 29.37 50.63
C SER A 860 -4.70 29.03 51.68
N GLU A 861 -5.30 30.02 52.36
CA GLU A 861 -6.23 29.79 53.48
C GLU A 861 -7.52 29.02 53.09
N ALA A 862 -7.87 28.96 51.82
CA ALA A 862 -9.03 28.23 51.32
C ALA A 862 -8.68 26.99 50.46
N GLU A 863 -7.40 26.61 50.44
CA GLU A 863 -6.92 25.57 49.51
C GLU A 863 -6.51 24.33 50.27
N THR A 864 -6.92 23.16 49.78
CA THR A 864 -6.58 21.86 50.36
C THR A 864 -5.84 20.97 49.34
N LEU A 865 -4.96 20.10 49.85
CA LEU A 865 -4.32 19.07 49.02
C LEU A 865 -5.32 17.98 48.68
N VAL A 866 -5.45 17.62 47.42
CA VAL A 866 -6.40 16.60 46.95
C VAL A 866 -5.72 15.37 46.36
N GLY A 867 -4.43 15.46 46.04
CA GLY A 867 -3.73 14.33 45.44
C GLY A 867 -2.19 14.37 45.56
N VAL A 868 -1.59 13.20 45.57
CA VAL A 868 -0.14 12.99 45.53
C VAL A 868 0.19 11.83 44.59
N VAL A 869 1.20 12.03 43.72
CA VAL A 869 1.68 11.03 42.75
C VAL A 869 3.21 10.98 42.77
N SER A 870 3.79 9.79 42.70
CA SER A 870 5.23 9.59 42.53
C SER A 870 5.59 9.50 41.03
N ILE A 871 6.69 10.12 40.60
CA ILE A 871 7.24 10.09 39.24
C ILE A 871 8.71 9.74 39.26
N GLU A 872 9.22 9.18 38.21
CA GLU A 872 10.66 8.95 38.03
C GLU A 872 11.37 10.29 37.76
N ALA A 873 12.56 10.50 38.35
CA ALA A 873 13.34 11.69 38.10
C ALA A 873 13.86 11.66 36.66
N VAL A 874 13.66 12.72 35.89
CA VAL A 874 14.32 12.88 34.58
C VAL A 874 15.75 13.36 34.83
N GLU A 875 16.73 12.56 34.46
CA GLU A 875 18.13 12.99 34.43
C GLU A 875 18.24 14.08 33.35
N VAL A 876 18.35 15.33 33.78
CA VAL A 876 18.80 16.43 32.92
C VAL A 876 20.34 16.42 33.01
N GLU A 877 21.00 16.07 31.92
CA GLU A 877 22.44 16.24 31.82
C GLU A 877 22.79 17.72 32.08
N ASP A 878 23.66 17.93 33.09
CA ASP A 878 24.07 19.24 33.61
C ASP A 878 25.12 19.92 32.69
N ASP A 879 25.02 19.87 31.37
CA ASP A 879 25.98 20.48 30.44
C ASP A 879 25.73 21.94 30.04
N ASP A 880 24.60 22.58 30.47
CA ASP A 880 24.28 23.94 30.05
C ASP A 880 24.39 25.02 31.15
N VAL A 881 25.07 24.80 32.29
CA VAL A 881 25.15 25.77 33.41
C VAL A 881 26.51 26.49 33.50
N LEU A 882 27.47 26.23 32.62
CA LEU A 882 28.81 26.87 32.71
C LEU A 882 29.09 28.04 31.75
N GLU A 883 28.19 28.44 30.88
CA GLU A 883 28.44 29.55 29.94
C GLU A 883 27.73 30.88 30.26
N VAL A 884 26.95 31.02 31.37
CA VAL A 884 26.24 32.29 31.67
C VAL A 884 26.87 33.04 32.86
N ALA A 885 28.00 32.57 33.43
CA ALA A 885 28.61 33.19 34.60
C ALA A 885 29.87 34.05 34.30
N GLU A 886 30.32 34.19 33.05
CA GLU A 886 31.50 34.96 32.71
C GLU A 886 31.26 36.28 31.96
N GLU A 887 30.02 36.63 31.60
CA GLU A 887 29.71 37.95 30.96
C GLU A 887 29.19 39.07 31.87
N ALA A 888 29.11 38.88 33.19
CA ALA A 888 28.55 39.86 34.12
C ALA A 888 29.59 40.62 34.97
N VAL A 889 30.86 40.61 34.60
CA VAL A 889 31.91 41.43 35.29
C VAL A 889 32.75 42.16 34.24
N ASN A 890 32.21 43.19 33.64
CA ASN A 890 32.95 44.37 33.18
C ASN A 890 32.01 45.32 32.42
N THR A 891 31.44 46.28 33.13
CA THR A 891 31.27 47.68 32.70
C THR A 891 30.60 48.46 33.81
N SER A 892 31.41 49.27 34.49
CA SER A 892 30.98 50.39 35.28
C SER A 892 31.15 51.68 34.46
N PRO A 893 30.39 52.70 34.79
CA PRO A 893 29.97 53.74 33.88
C PRO A 893 30.89 54.95 33.85
N ASP A 894 30.95 55.65 32.74
CA ASP A 894 31.34 57.01 32.78
C ASP A 894 30.47 57.93 31.89
N THR A 895 30.04 58.93 32.52
CA THR A 895 29.22 60.11 32.19
C THR A 895 29.71 60.95 30.98
N THR A 896 28.75 61.58 30.35
CA THR A 896 28.56 62.95 30.00
C THR A 896 28.30 63.30 28.53
N THR A 897 27.18 63.97 28.39
CA THR A 897 26.79 65.19 27.66
C THR A 897 26.78 65.23 26.14
N SER A 898 25.62 65.53 25.70
CA SER A 898 25.14 66.76 24.95
C SER A 898 25.17 66.66 23.41
N ASP A 899 24.05 67.02 22.95
CA ASP A 899 23.62 67.98 21.90
C ASP A 899 23.62 67.58 20.41
N GLU A 900 22.42 67.68 19.97
CA GLU A 900 21.91 68.60 18.91
C GLU A 900 21.94 68.12 17.44
N ILE A 901 20.74 67.91 16.93
CA ILE A 901 20.06 68.67 15.84
C ILE A 901 20.38 68.39 14.39
N SER A 902 19.27 68.29 13.74
CA SER A 902 18.86 68.60 12.34
C SER A 902 19.03 67.53 11.27
N SER A 903 17.97 67.17 10.72
CA SER A 903 17.01 67.66 9.70
C SER A 903 17.44 67.43 8.27
N GLU A 904 16.37 67.13 7.52
CA GLU A 904 16.16 67.27 6.06
C GLU A 904 16.64 66.14 5.19
N SER A 905 15.73 65.43 4.59
CA SER A 905 14.71 65.68 3.56
C SER A 905 15.18 65.31 2.15
N LYS A 906 14.24 64.66 1.45
CA LYS A 906 13.97 64.69 0.00
C LYS A 906 14.71 63.69 -0.90
N ASP A 907 13.96 62.95 -1.48
CA ASP A 907 13.18 62.95 -2.74
C ASP A 907 13.91 62.41 -3.99
N ASP A 908 13.10 61.73 -4.73
CA ASP A 908 13.07 61.49 -6.18
C ASP A 908 13.70 60.14 -6.66
N ALA A 909 12.95 59.27 -7.11
CA ALA A 909 12.03 59.12 -8.24
C ALA A 909 12.72 58.65 -9.55
N ILE A 910 12.09 57.61 -10.10
CA ILE A 910 11.83 57.39 -11.54
C ILE A 910 12.80 56.47 -12.34
N GLU A 911 12.17 55.45 -12.90
CA GLU A 911 12.31 54.76 -14.22
C GLU A 911 13.60 53.95 -14.49
N GLU A 912 13.48 52.69 -14.95
CA GLU A 912 12.76 52.03 -16.03
C GLU A 912 12.46 50.56 -15.67
#